data_8c1740778bac955050ea7c71cbe6c428
#
_entry.id   8c1740778bac955050ea7c71cbe6c428
#
_cell.length_a   1.000
_cell.length_b   1.000
_cell.length_c   1.000
_cell.angle_alpha   90.00
_cell.angle_beta   90.00
_cell.angle_gamma   90.00
#
_symmetry.space_group_name_H-M   'P 1'
#
loop_
_entity.id
_entity.type
_entity.pdbx_description
1 polymer ?
#
loop_
_entity_poly.entity_id
_entity_poly.type
_entity_poly.pdbx_seq_one_letter_code
_entity_poly.pdbx_strand_id
1 'polypeptide(L)'
;MNLPTFLFVVGCCCALSMGAEEESPGRPFILDSIEEAKKIVDAAYKYSRDESLARVRKDVIKPSDKLRLLKQPARKTREAVRAADYMAQTLRLISEKAHHVHKRSINATNLLTQDELQTITRMTGCEAQTRPPSCRTRPLINKYRTASGVCNNRKNPLLGASNTPFARWLPAQYEDAVSQPKGWDPNKLYNGAALPMVRLVSNRILATADADIESDHDFTFMLTIFGQWVDHDLTFTPFSPSIRSFSNGIDCENSCERSEPCFPISAPPGDQRLRPNTCLPVFRSAPTCGSGHTAYMFGEVPNVREQINTLTAYLDAGQVYGSEDGLAKELRDLTNDGGLLRVNNRFKDNGRELLPFTSVNTNLCATRQKILNDSKMTEVPCFIAGDARVDENPALNSLHTLFVREHNRLARALHVLNPTWSSETLYQEARKIVGAFNQILVIKEYLPLIVGPDAYNRHLGPYPGYNENVDLTIANVFATAAFRFAHLTIQPFIFRLDENYKNHPQFPSVPLYEAFFSPWRVIFEGGIDPVLRGLIGRPAKLNTQDHMLVNALRERLFAFTSHIALDLASLNMQRGRDHAIPGKFISASCYNAWRRFCGLSAPQNEQELAVVMNNTELARKLIELYGTPENIDVWLGGVAEPFAPGGRVGSLFACLISRQFQKIRDGDRLWFESNGVFTTKQKTALASVSLARIICDNTGILKVPRDPFRFRSPANFVNCGNIPAFDLEPWKETDRDSIPGPPGPRGPPGERGPQGVAGPPGPPGIPGPPINTTGQQSAFFASVNSILPATAKVVVFGQVLYNGQNHYNQTSGMFLCQIPGVYEFEFSCIGTRSLGFVTLKKNNRVELTPETVALNTRSLAEGKAVLSLQRGDRVYVEVSRSANGIGFSSYFSGHILFPV
;
A
#
# COMPACT_ATOMS: atom_id res chain seq x y z
N MET A 1 91.79 -31.06 16.92
CA MET A 1 92.60 -29.86 16.62
C MET A 1 91.59 -28.76 16.35
N ASN A 2 91.64 -27.72 17.16
CA ASN A 2 91.21 -26.37 17.03
C ASN A 2 89.68 -26.04 16.74
N LEU A 3 89.04 -25.64 17.81
CA LEU A 3 87.99 -24.60 17.78
C LEU A 3 88.53 -23.26 17.20
N PRO A 4 87.65 -22.37 16.71
CA PRO A 4 87.22 -21.34 17.63
C PRO A 4 85.70 -20.96 17.61
N THR A 5 85.34 -20.61 18.79
CA THR A 5 84.19 -19.86 19.30
C THR A 5 83.62 -18.75 18.40
N PHE A 6 82.30 -18.73 18.17
CA PHE A 6 81.54 -17.57 17.87
C PHE A 6 80.24 -17.53 18.67
N LEU A 7 80.13 -16.52 19.52
CA LEU A 7 78.90 -16.14 20.17
C LEU A 7 77.80 -15.76 19.12
N PHE A 8 76.63 -16.32 19.25
CA PHE A 8 75.42 -15.77 18.63
C PHE A 8 74.43 -15.51 19.71
N VAL A 9 74.07 -14.23 19.76
CA VAL A 9 72.99 -13.63 20.57
C VAL A 9 71.66 -14.29 20.18
N VAL A 10 71.02 -14.89 21.20
CA VAL A 10 69.61 -15.37 21.04
C VAL A 10 68.69 -14.18 21.02
N GLY A 11 68.30 -13.74 19.84
CA GLY A 11 67.20 -12.87 19.63
C GLY A 11 65.90 -13.69 19.59
N CYS A 12 65.09 -13.49 20.63
CA CYS A 12 63.73 -14.02 20.68
C CYS A 12 62.89 -13.38 19.57
N CYS A 13 62.71 -14.02 18.43
CA CYS A 13 61.68 -13.71 17.48
C CYS A 13 60.40 -14.44 17.88
N CYS A 14 59.52 -13.74 18.63
CA CYS A 14 58.13 -14.06 18.64
C CYS A 14 57.59 -13.90 17.24
N ALA A 15 57.47 -14.97 16.50
CA ALA A 15 56.66 -15.01 15.30
C ALA A 15 55.19 -14.87 15.76
N LEU A 16 54.70 -13.65 15.83
CA LEU A 16 53.30 -13.38 15.75
C LEU A 16 52.81 -13.92 14.40
N SER A 17 52.01 -14.99 14.45
CA SER A 17 51.15 -15.39 13.36
C SER A 17 50.18 -14.25 13.18
N MET A 18 50.50 -13.30 12.28
CA MET A 18 49.51 -12.43 11.70
C MET A 18 48.55 -13.34 10.92
N GLY A 19 47.41 -13.62 11.53
CA GLY A 19 46.21 -13.99 10.79
C GLY A 19 46.01 -12.87 9.79
N ALA A 20 45.95 -13.21 8.51
CA ALA A 20 45.56 -12.27 7.48
C ALA A 20 44.17 -11.79 7.86
N GLU A 21 44.04 -10.58 8.42
CA GLU A 21 42.80 -9.86 8.44
C GLU A 21 42.37 -9.74 6.98
N GLU A 22 41.24 -10.36 6.62
CA GLU A 22 40.60 -10.14 5.33
C GLU A 22 40.31 -8.63 5.26
N GLU A 23 41.02 -7.90 4.41
CA GLU A 23 40.81 -6.49 4.18
C GLU A 23 39.35 -6.30 3.70
N SER A 24 38.60 -5.53 4.43
CA SER A 24 37.24 -5.10 4.06
C SER A 24 37.30 -4.39 2.70
N PRO A 25 36.34 -4.65 1.82
CA PRO A 25 36.28 -3.92 0.54
C PRO A 25 36.19 -2.43 0.82
N GLY A 26 37.10 -1.63 0.26
CA GLY A 26 37.18 -0.21 0.51
C GLY A 26 35.87 0.52 0.19
N ARG A 27 35.60 1.60 0.91
CA ARG A 27 34.38 2.43 0.77
C ARG A 27 34.02 2.80 -0.67
N PRO A 28 34.95 3.12 -1.60
CA PRO A 28 34.63 3.34 -3.02
C PRO A 28 33.99 2.12 -3.69
N PHE A 29 34.50 0.94 -3.45
CA PHE A 29 34.01 -0.33 -4.01
C PHE A 29 32.55 -0.60 -3.59
N ILE A 30 32.20 -0.28 -2.33
CA ILE A 30 30.84 -0.42 -1.81
C ILE A 30 29.90 0.59 -2.48
N LEU A 31 30.31 1.86 -2.57
CA LEU A 31 29.53 2.91 -3.23
C LEU A 31 29.26 2.58 -4.70
N ASP A 32 30.27 2.14 -5.44
CA ASP A 32 30.11 1.72 -6.83
C ASP A 32 29.15 0.53 -6.96
N SER A 33 29.23 -0.42 -6.05
CA SER A 33 28.32 -1.59 -6.05
C SER A 33 26.87 -1.18 -5.73
N ILE A 34 26.64 -0.18 -4.86
CA ILE A 34 25.32 0.36 -4.59
C ILE A 34 24.75 1.07 -5.82
N GLU A 35 25.53 1.94 -6.46
CA GLU A 35 25.07 2.67 -7.64
C GLU A 35 24.82 1.74 -8.84
N GLU A 36 25.64 0.73 -9.03
CA GLU A 36 25.42 -0.31 -10.04
C GLU A 36 24.15 -1.11 -9.74
N ALA A 37 23.94 -1.51 -8.49
CA ALA A 37 22.72 -2.20 -8.06
C ALA A 37 21.46 -1.37 -8.32
N LYS A 38 21.49 -0.08 -7.98
CA LYS A 38 20.37 0.83 -8.27
C LYS A 38 20.09 0.92 -9.77
N LYS A 39 21.11 1.09 -10.60
CA LYS A 39 20.94 1.11 -12.07
C LYS A 39 20.30 -0.17 -12.59
N ILE A 40 20.76 -1.33 -12.13
CA ILE A 40 20.21 -2.64 -12.50
C ILE A 40 18.74 -2.73 -12.11
N VAL A 41 18.42 -2.46 -10.86
CA VAL A 41 17.05 -2.56 -10.34
C VAL A 41 16.12 -1.55 -11.01
N ASP A 42 16.54 -0.30 -11.18
CA ASP A 42 15.72 0.72 -11.85
C ASP A 42 15.48 0.42 -13.32
N ALA A 43 16.50 -0.02 -14.03
CA ALA A 43 16.36 -0.50 -15.42
C ALA A 43 15.33 -1.61 -15.51
N ALA A 44 15.30 -2.42 -14.52
CA ALA A 44 14.41 -3.51 -14.26
C ALA A 44 12.94 -3.12 -14.19
N TYR A 45 12.62 -2.31 -13.22
CA TYR A 45 11.29 -1.77 -13.04
C TYR A 45 10.82 -0.98 -14.26
N LYS A 46 11.73 -0.24 -14.86
CA LYS A 46 11.46 0.51 -16.09
C LYS A 46 11.11 -0.42 -17.25
N TYR A 47 11.93 -1.42 -17.52
CA TYR A 47 11.71 -2.41 -18.57
C TYR A 47 10.36 -3.11 -18.39
N SER A 48 10.11 -3.66 -17.21
CA SER A 48 8.87 -4.37 -16.88
C SER A 48 7.62 -3.50 -17.11
N ARG A 49 7.69 -2.21 -16.74
CA ARG A 49 6.63 -1.24 -16.98
C ARG A 49 6.48 -0.89 -18.47
N ASP A 50 7.58 -0.59 -19.13
CA ASP A 50 7.57 -0.16 -20.54
C ASP A 50 7.06 -1.28 -21.45
N GLU A 51 7.42 -2.53 -21.18
CA GLU A 51 6.91 -3.72 -21.89
C GLU A 51 5.39 -3.88 -21.69
N SER A 52 4.88 -3.74 -20.47
CA SER A 52 3.45 -3.79 -20.22
C SER A 52 2.71 -2.67 -20.94
N LEU A 53 3.23 -1.44 -20.91
CA LEU A 53 2.63 -0.31 -21.62
C LEU A 53 2.73 -0.47 -23.15
N ALA A 54 3.80 -1.07 -23.67
CA ALA A 54 3.95 -1.38 -25.08
C ALA A 54 2.90 -2.40 -25.54
N ARG A 55 2.63 -3.44 -24.73
CA ARG A 55 1.54 -4.41 -25.01
C ARG A 55 0.16 -3.75 -24.94
N VAL A 56 -0.07 -2.83 -23.99
CA VAL A 56 -1.32 -2.02 -23.96
C VAL A 56 -1.51 -1.24 -25.25
N ARG A 57 -0.46 -0.52 -25.71
CA ARG A 57 -0.53 0.29 -26.95
C ARG A 57 -0.75 -0.54 -28.20
N LYS A 58 -0.26 -1.78 -28.23
CA LYS A 58 -0.43 -2.71 -29.36
C LYS A 58 -1.70 -3.55 -29.25
N ASP A 59 -2.52 -3.31 -28.22
CA ASP A 59 -3.74 -4.07 -27.91
C ASP A 59 -3.53 -5.59 -27.73
N VAL A 60 -2.34 -5.96 -27.27
CA VAL A 60 -1.98 -7.36 -26.93
C VAL A 60 -1.70 -7.52 -25.44
N ILE A 61 -2.37 -6.73 -24.62
CA ILE A 61 -2.22 -6.74 -23.16
C ILE A 61 -2.64 -8.10 -22.58
N LYS A 62 -1.75 -8.68 -21.78
CA LYS A 62 -2.02 -9.93 -21.05
C LYS A 62 -2.73 -9.66 -19.72
N PRO A 63 -3.51 -10.60 -19.17
CA PRO A 63 -4.10 -10.48 -17.83
C PRO A 63 -3.08 -10.26 -16.72
N SER A 64 -1.88 -10.83 -16.82
CA SER A 64 -0.76 -10.59 -15.92
C SER A 64 -0.24 -9.14 -15.96
N ASP A 65 -0.24 -8.50 -17.14
CA ASP A 65 0.08 -7.07 -17.27
C ASP A 65 -0.96 -6.22 -16.54
N LYS A 66 -2.25 -6.55 -16.69
CA LYS A 66 -3.34 -5.84 -16.01
C LYS A 66 -3.21 -5.95 -14.50
N LEU A 67 -2.95 -7.16 -13.98
CA LEU A 67 -2.72 -7.39 -12.56
C LEU A 67 -1.51 -6.60 -12.04
N ARG A 68 -0.44 -6.52 -12.82
CA ARG A 68 0.75 -5.75 -12.46
C ARG A 68 0.52 -4.24 -12.52
N LEU A 69 -0.18 -3.75 -13.54
CA LEU A 69 -0.54 -2.33 -13.65
C LEU A 69 -1.53 -1.89 -12.57
N LEU A 70 -2.47 -2.76 -12.20
CA LEU A 70 -3.39 -2.54 -11.07
C LEU A 70 -2.65 -2.43 -9.74
N LYS A 71 -1.56 -3.18 -9.59
CA LYS A 71 -0.76 -3.24 -8.34
C LYS A 71 0.44 -2.29 -8.35
N GLN A 72 0.34 -1.13 -9.00
CA GLN A 72 1.38 -0.11 -8.93
C GLN A 72 1.23 0.72 -7.66
N PRO A 73 2.21 0.67 -6.75
CA PRO A 73 2.17 1.46 -5.53
C PRO A 73 2.41 2.94 -5.80
N ALA A 74 1.98 3.81 -4.89
CA ALA A 74 2.26 5.23 -4.88
C ALA A 74 3.78 5.51 -4.71
N ARG A 75 4.22 6.77 -4.87
CA ARG A 75 5.65 7.10 -5.03
C ARG A 75 6.54 6.64 -3.87
N LYS A 76 6.21 7.02 -2.65
CA LYS A 76 7.01 6.64 -1.47
C LYS A 76 6.99 5.14 -1.23
N THR A 77 5.86 4.50 -1.44
CA THR A 77 5.74 3.05 -1.36
C THR A 77 6.59 2.35 -2.40
N ARG A 78 6.72 2.90 -3.63
CA ARG A 78 7.67 2.37 -4.64
C ARG A 78 9.10 2.46 -4.17
N GLU A 79 9.49 3.54 -3.53
CA GLU A 79 10.83 3.72 -2.96
C GLU A 79 11.09 2.67 -1.87
N ALA A 80 10.13 2.44 -0.99
CA ALA A 80 10.23 1.42 0.06
C ALA A 80 10.35 -0.01 -0.49
N VAL A 81 9.57 -0.34 -1.52
CA VAL A 81 9.63 -1.65 -2.19
C VAL A 81 10.98 -1.85 -2.90
N ARG A 82 11.48 -0.82 -3.58
CA ARG A 82 12.77 -0.89 -4.28
C ARG A 82 13.96 -0.97 -3.35
N ALA A 83 13.86 -0.40 -2.15
CA ALA A 83 14.97 -0.39 -1.20
C ALA A 83 15.46 -1.81 -0.86
N ALA A 84 14.54 -2.76 -0.68
CA ALA A 84 14.87 -4.17 -0.46
C ALA A 84 15.60 -4.80 -1.66
N ASP A 85 15.15 -4.51 -2.88
CA ASP A 85 15.76 -5.00 -4.11
C ASP A 85 17.15 -4.37 -4.34
N TYR A 86 17.31 -3.06 -4.07
CA TYR A 86 18.62 -2.38 -4.13
C TYR A 86 19.61 -3.03 -3.16
N MET A 87 19.17 -3.29 -1.93
CA MET A 87 20.00 -3.91 -0.91
C MET A 87 20.41 -5.33 -1.30
N ALA A 88 19.45 -6.16 -1.72
CA ALA A 88 19.71 -7.53 -2.15
C ALA A 88 20.69 -7.57 -3.34
N GLN A 89 20.47 -6.71 -4.34
CA GLN A 89 21.35 -6.65 -5.52
C GLN A 89 22.73 -6.10 -5.19
N THR A 90 22.84 -5.12 -4.28
CA THR A 90 24.14 -4.62 -3.79
C THR A 90 24.97 -5.72 -3.17
N LEU A 91 24.38 -6.50 -2.26
CA LEU A 91 25.08 -7.59 -1.57
C LEU A 91 25.49 -8.71 -2.53
N ARG A 92 24.63 -9.01 -3.52
CA ARG A 92 24.96 -9.97 -4.58
C ARG A 92 26.18 -9.50 -5.38
N LEU A 93 26.20 -8.24 -5.84
CA LEU A 93 27.33 -7.67 -6.59
C LEU A 93 28.62 -7.68 -5.78
N ILE A 94 28.56 -7.32 -4.48
CA ILE A 94 29.73 -7.39 -3.59
C ILE A 94 30.22 -8.83 -3.48
N SER A 95 29.33 -9.80 -3.28
CA SER A 95 29.71 -11.22 -3.20
C SER A 95 30.35 -11.74 -4.50
N GLU A 96 29.72 -11.42 -5.65
CA GLU A 96 30.22 -11.83 -6.97
C GLU A 96 31.62 -11.24 -7.26
N LYS A 97 31.78 -9.94 -7.03
CA LYS A 97 33.07 -9.25 -7.23
C LYS A 97 34.16 -9.76 -6.28
N ALA A 98 33.82 -10.00 -5.00
CA ALA A 98 34.75 -10.58 -4.03
C ALA A 98 35.16 -12.03 -4.39
N HIS A 99 34.22 -12.83 -4.89
CA HIS A 99 34.49 -14.18 -5.34
C HIS A 99 35.45 -14.22 -6.53
N HIS A 100 35.33 -13.29 -7.47
CA HIS A 100 36.28 -13.16 -8.59
C HIS A 100 37.70 -12.85 -8.14
N VAL A 101 37.88 -12.12 -7.04
CA VAL A 101 39.17 -11.75 -6.48
C VAL A 101 39.80 -12.91 -5.70
N HIS A 102 39.04 -13.66 -4.90
CA HIS A 102 39.57 -14.61 -3.92
C HIS A 102 39.37 -16.09 -4.24
N LYS A 103 38.68 -16.44 -5.33
CA LYS A 103 38.42 -17.85 -5.76
C LYS A 103 37.78 -18.75 -4.68
N ARG A 104 37.19 -18.24 -3.63
CA ARG A 104 36.50 -18.96 -2.57
C ARG A 104 35.05 -18.50 -2.47
N SER A 105 34.16 -19.40 -2.08
CA SER A 105 32.77 -19.04 -1.77
C SER A 105 32.74 -18.24 -0.45
N ILE A 106 32.70 -16.91 -0.54
CA ILE A 106 32.71 -16.01 0.62
C ILE A 106 31.30 -15.40 0.74
N ASN A 107 30.77 -15.45 1.95
CA ASN A 107 29.52 -14.72 2.24
C ASN A 107 29.85 -13.23 2.33
N ALA A 108 29.19 -12.40 1.52
CA ALA A 108 29.45 -10.95 1.45
C ALA A 108 29.37 -10.23 2.81
N THR A 109 28.64 -10.77 3.77
CA THR A 109 28.50 -10.19 5.11
C THR A 109 29.68 -10.43 6.03
N ASN A 110 30.42 -11.52 5.81
CA ASN A 110 31.64 -11.74 6.57
C ASN A 110 32.78 -10.82 6.12
N LEU A 111 32.61 -10.15 4.97
CA LEU A 111 33.56 -9.20 4.39
C LEU A 111 33.25 -7.74 4.75
N LEU A 112 32.08 -7.44 5.31
CA LEU A 112 31.62 -6.08 5.54
C LEU A 112 31.66 -5.74 7.02
N THR A 113 32.22 -4.58 7.33
CA THR A 113 32.17 -3.99 8.66
C THR A 113 30.77 -3.49 8.99
N GLN A 114 30.46 -3.27 10.27
CA GLN A 114 29.16 -2.74 10.71
C GLN A 114 28.86 -1.35 10.10
N ASP A 115 29.88 -0.50 9.96
CA ASP A 115 29.73 0.84 9.36
C ASP A 115 29.43 0.78 7.87
N GLU A 116 30.01 -0.17 7.16
CA GLU A 116 29.73 -0.42 5.75
C GLU A 116 28.31 -0.96 5.56
N LEU A 117 27.87 -1.87 6.42
CA LEU A 117 26.49 -2.37 6.44
C LEU A 117 25.47 -1.23 6.71
N GLN A 118 25.77 -0.34 7.66
CA GLN A 118 24.93 0.85 7.92
C GLN A 118 24.93 1.80 6.71
N THR A 119 26.04 1.96 6.03
CA THR A 119 26.13 2.77 4.80
C THR A 119 25.26 2.17 3.69
N ILE A 120 25.32 0.86 3.45
CA ILE A 120 24.46 0.16 2.50
C ILE A 120 22.99 0.35 2.88
N THR A 121 22.62 0.12 4.13
CA THR A 121 21.25 0.26 4.64
C THR A 121 20.69 1.67 4.40
N ARG A 122 21.49 2.70 4.69
CA ARG A 122 21.11 4.10 4.48
C ARG A 122 20.97 4.44 3.00
N MET A 123 21.96 4.07 2.18
CA MET A 123 22.01 4.46 0.78
C MET A 123 21.02 3.70 -0.11
N THR A 124 20.64 2.49 0.27
CA THR A 124 19.58 1.73 -0.40
C THR A 124 18.19 2.20 -0.02
N GLY A 125 18.03 2.98 1.05
CA GLY A 125 16.75 3.47 1.57
C GLY A 125 16.10 2.55 2.60
N CYS A 126 16.77 1.45 2.99
CA CYS A 126 16.24 0.52 3.99
C CYS A 126 16.18 1.13 5.42
N GLU A 127 17.05 2.07 5.76
CA GLU A 127 17.02 2.75 7.06
C GLU A 127 15.65 3.41 7.33
N ALA A 128 15.00 3.97 6.31
CA ALA A 128 13.69 4.62 6.45
C ALA A 128 12.57 3.65 6.85
N GLN A 129 12.71 2.34 6.59
CA GLN A 129 11.73 1.32 6.98
C GLN A 129 11.96 0.76 8.38
N THR A 130 13.18 0.83 8.88
CA THR A 130 13.59 0.18 10.14
C THR A 130 13.78 1.19 11.27
N ARG A 131 14.10 2.45 10.95
CA ARG A 131 14.33 3.50 11.95
C ARG A 131 13.04 4.16 12.39
N PRO A 132 12.64 4.04 13.67
CA PRO A 132 11.43 4.68 14.17
C PRO A 132 11.55 6.20 14.09
N PRO A 133 10.54 6.91 13.53
CA PRO A 133 10.53 8.37 13.56
C PRO A 133 10.24 8.91 14.95
N SER A 134 10.67 10.15 15.22
CA SER A 134 10.33 10.83 16.48
C SER A 134 8.87 11.27 16.47
N CYS A 135 8.10 10.84 17.47
CA CYS A 135 6.68 11.17 17.63
C CYS A 135 6.44 12.38 18.58
N ARG A 136 7.50 13.01 19.12
CA ARG A 136 7.37 13.93 20.27
C ARG A 136 6.92 15.36 19.92
N THR A 137 6.94 15.78 18.66
CA THR A 137 6.91 17.20 18.30
C THR A 137 5.67 17.70 17.54
N ARG A 138 4.61 16.91 17.40
CA ARG A 138 3.45 17.34 16.59
C ARG A 138 2.13 17.19 17.35
N PRO A 139 1.52 18.29 17.87
CA PRO A 139 0.21 18.25 18.54
C PRO A 139 -0.91 17.61 17.71
N LEU A 140 -0.89 17.80 16.39
CA LEU A 140 -1.88 17.22 15.46
C LEU A 140 -1.89 15.68 15.48
N ILE A 141 -0.73 15.01 15.69
CA ILE A 141 -0.64 13.55 15.78
C ILE A 141 -1.39 13.00 17.02
N ASN A 142 -1.66 13.84 18.01
CA ASN A 142 -2.42 13.43 19.18
C ASN A 142 -3.90 13.28 18.87
N LYS A 143 -4.44 14.13 17.99
CA LYS A 143 -5.86 14.20 17.65
C LYS A 143 -6.21 13.43 16.38
N TYR A 144 -5.31 13.41 15.39
CA TYR A 144 -5.55 12.85 14.07
C TYR A 144 -4.53 11.78 13.68
N ARG A 145 -4.94 10.87 12.79
CA ARG A 145 -4.07 9.86 12.19
C ARG A 145 -3.13 10.50 11.16
N THR A 146 -1.88 10.07 11.14
CA THR A 146 -1.04 10.28 9.95
C THR A 146 -1.59 9.45 8.79
N ALA A 147 -1.25 9.79 7.55
CA ALA A 147 -1.65 8.98 6.40
C ALA A 147 -1.02 7.59 6.42
N SER A 148 0.21 7.49 6.88
CA SER A 148 0.98 6.25 6.94
C SER A 148 0.76 5.40 8.21
N GLY A 149 -0.07 5.83 9.16
CA GLY A 149 -0.27 5.14 10.43
C GLY A 149 0.88 5.29 11.43
N VAL A 150 1.99 5.91 11.03
CA VAL A 150 3.16 6.15 11.88
C VAL A 150 2.75 6.97 13.11
N CYS A 151 3.32 6.61 14.29
CA CYS A 151 3.04 7.24 15.58
C CYS A 151 1.61 7.03 16.13
N ASN A 152 0.82 6.11 15.57
CA ASN A 152 -0.40 5.69 16.25
C ASN A 152 -0.04 5.02 17.59
N ASN A 153 0.81 4.02 17.56
CA ASN A 153 1.45 3.50 18.76
C ASN A 153 2.67 4.37 19.11
N ARG A 154 2.74 4.91 20.32
CA ARG A 154 3.83 5.81 20.73
C ARG A 154 5.08 5.09 21.23
N LYS A 155 4.89 3.88 21.76
CA LYS A 155 5.98 3.02 22.21
C LYS A 155 6.73 2.42 21.04
N ASN A 156 5.97 1.97 20.03
CA ASN A 156 6.47 1.40 18.80
C ASN A 156 5.92 2.18 17.59
N PRO A 157 6.57 3.29 17.19
CA PRO A 157 6.02 4.22 16.19
C PRO A 157 5.70 3.63 14.82
N LEU A 158 6.34 2.54 14.43
CA LEU A 158 6.10 1.85 13.15
C LEU A 158 5.04 0.74 13.26
N LEU A 159 4.54 0.42 14.45
CA LEU A 159 3.55 -0.64 14.61
C LEU A 159 2.27 -0.30 13.86
N GLY A 160 1.87 -1.17 12.95
CA GLY A 160 0.71 -0.98 12.08
C GLY A 160 0.87 0.09 11.00
N ALA A 161 2.06 0.65 10.82
CA ALA A 161 2.32 1.62 9.76
C ALA A 161 2.37 0.96 8.37
N SER A 162 2.12 1.75 7.33
CA SER A 162 2.31 1.32 5.94
C SER A 162 3.78 1.03 5.64
N ASN A 163 4.03 0.18 4.65
CA ASN A 163 5.35 -0.24 4.21
C ASN A 163 6.15 -1.04 5.26
N THR A 164 5.45 -1.78 6.11
CA THR A 164 6.02 -2.69 7.11
C THR A 164 5.72 -4.15 6.74
N PRO A 165 6.46 -5.14 7.30
CA PRO A 165 6.16 -6.54 7.03
C PRO A 165 4.82 -6.97 7.61
N PHE A 166 4.20 -7.99 6.99
CA PHE A 166 3.10 -8.72 7.63
C PHE A 166 3.59 -9.45 8.87
N ALA A 167 2.73 -9.52 9.90
CA ALA A 167 3.03 -10.29 11.10
C ALA A 167 3.00 -11.81 10.84
N ARG A 168 3.83 -12.56 11.55
CA ARG A 168 3.83 -14.02 11.59
C ARG A 168 3.27 -14.53 12.91
N TRP A 169 2.05 -15.05 12.90
CA TRP A 169 1.49 -15.71 14.10
C TRP A 169 2.03 -17.14 14.29
N LEU A 170 2.50 -17.74 13.22
CA LEU A 170 3.31 -18.95 13.22
C LEU A 170 4.55 -18.70 12.34
N PRO A 171 5.71 -19.31 12.64
CA PRO A 171 6.96 -19.10 11.89
C PRO A 171 6.83 -19.48 10.42
N ALA A 172 7.37 -18.69 9.49
CA ALA A 172 7.39 -19.01 8.06
C ALA A 172 8.13 -20.33 7.78
N GLN A 173 7.70 -21.06 6.75
CA GLN A 173 8.36 -22.28 6.29
C GLN A 173 8.70 -22.21 4.82
N TYR A 174 9.89 -21.76 4.51
CA TYR A 174 10.45 -21.80 3.19
C TYR A 174 11.14 -23.14 2.93
N GLU A 175 11.24 -23.52 1.65
CA GLU A 175 11.83 -24.79 1.24
C GLU A 175 13.33 -24.86 1.51
N ASP A 176 14.02 -23.72 1.38
CA ASP A 176 15.43 -23.51 1.70
C ASP A 176 15.65 -22.94 3.13
N ALA A 177 14.59 -22.87 3.94
CA ALA A 177 14.53 -22.22 5.25
C ALA A 177 14.74 -20.69 5.25
N VAL A 178 14.89 -20.03 4.10
CA VAL A 178 15.16 -18.59 3.98
C VAL A 178 14.14 -17.84 3.10
N SER A 179 13.94 -18.30 1.87
CA SER A 179 13.20 -17.54 0.84
C SER A 179 12.42 -18.38 -0.15
N GLN A 180 12.88 -19.57 -0.53
CA GLN A 180 12.22 -20.36 -1.57
C GLN A 180 10.87 -20.90 -1.09
N PRO A 181 9.78 -20.66 -1.84
CA PRO A 181 8.44 -21.10 -1.44
C PRO A 181 8.30 -22.63 -1.45
N LYS A 182 7.36 -23.16 -0.68
CA LYS A 182 7.00 -24.58 -0.76
C LYS A 182 6.51 -24.93 -2.16
N GLY A 183 6.98 -26.08 -2.66
CA GLY A 183 6.72 -26.55 -4.03
C GLY A 183 7.56 -25.80 -5.06
N TRP A 184 8.66 -25.16 -4.66
CA TRP A 184 9.68 -24.65 -5.59
C TRP A 184 10.28 -25.77 -6.41
N ASP A 185 10.75 -26.85 -5.75
CA ASP A 185 11.04 -28.11 -6.41
C ASP A 185 9.76 -28.97 -6.53
N PRO A 186 9.27 -29.24 -7.75
CA PRO A 186 8.05 -30.04 -7.95
C PRO A 186 8.21 -31.50 -7.52
N ASN A 187 9.44 -31.99 -7.37
CA ASN A 187 9.72 -33.38 -6.99
C ASN A 187 9.91 -33.55 -5.48
N LYS A 188 10.00 -32.47 -4.73
CA LYS A 188 10.19 -32.53 -3.28
C LYS A 188 8.94 -33.08 -2.61
N LEU A 189 9.14 -34.10 -1.76
CA LEU A 189 8.08 -34.68 -0.98
C LEU A 189 7.86 -33.95 0.35
N TYR A 190 6.61 -33.72 0.68
CA TYR A 190 6.15 -33.19 1.96
C TYR A 190 5.25 -34.22 2.62
N ASN A 191 5.62 -34.68 3.82
CA ASN A 191 4.91 -35.78 4.50
C ASN A 191 4.68 -37.00 3.60
N GLY A 192 5.66 -37.35 2.78
CA GLY A 192 5.61 -38.51 1.87
C GLY A 192 4.89 -38.30 0.53
N ALA A 193 4.32 -37.13 0.28
CA ALA A 193 3.62 -36.79 -0.96
C ALA A 193 4.14 -35.50 -1.60
N ALA A 194 4.14 -35.43 -2.94
CA ALA A 194 4.41 -34.18 -3.64
C ALA A 194 3.21 -33.22 -3.52
N LEU A 195 3.48 -31.91 -3.46
CA LEU A 195 2.39 -30.92 -3.50
C LEU A 195 1.74 -30.91 -4.90
N PRO A 196 0.40 -30.92 -4.98
CA PRO A 196 -0.28 -30.88 -6.26
C PRO A 196 -0.06 -29.53 -6.97
N MET A 197 -0.14 -29.54 -8.29
CA MET A 197 -0.21 -28.31 -9.08
C MET A 197 -1.47 -27.54 -8.69
N VAL A 198 -1.34 -26.26 -8.33
CA VAL A 198 -2.48 -25.46 -7.87
C VAL A 198 -3.58 -25.33 -8.93
N ARG A 199 -3.23 -25.37 -10.23
CA ARG A 199 -4.22 -25.37 -11.30
C ARG A 199 -5.00 -26.72 -11.39
N LEU A 200 -4.37 -27.84 -11.08
CA LEU A 200 -5.05 -29.14 -10.98
C LEU A 200 -6.07 -29.12 -9.83
N VAL A 201 -5.69 -28.56 -8.70
CA VAL A 201 -6.59 -28.39 -7.54
C VAL A 201 -7.77 -27.49 -7.91
N SER A 202 -7.50 -26.34 -8.56
CA SER A 202 -8.56 -25.45 -9.06
C SER A 202 -9.54 -26.17 -9.96
N ASN A 203 -9.07 -27.01 -10.89
CA ASN A 203 -9.91 -27.75 -11.83
C ASN A 203 -10.76 -28.83 -11.15
N ARG A 204 -10.23 -29.53 -10.13
CA ARG A 204 -10.89 -30.69 -9.51
C ARG A 204 -11.77 -30.37 -8.33
N ILE A 205 -11.46 -29.26 -7.59
CA ILE A 205 -12.15 -28.94 -6.35
C ILE A 205 -12.97 -27.66 -6.46
N LEU A 206 -12.45 -26.62 -7.13
CA LEU A 206 -13.00 -25.27 -7.02
C LEU A 206 -13.89 -24.87 -8.20
N ALA A 207 -13.89 -25.65 -9.26
CA ALA A 207 -14.65 -25.34 -10.47
C ALA A 207 -16.16 -25.40 -10.24
N THR A 208 -16.89 -24.38 -10.71
CA THR A 208 -18.33 -24.27 -10.71
C THR A 208 -18.81 -24.00 -12.12
N ALA A 209 -19.74 -24.82 -12.65
CA ALA A 209 -20.40 -24.45 -13.90
C ALA A 209 -21.39 -23.31 -13.67
N ASP A 210 -21.55 -22.44 -14.68
CA ASP A 210 -22.41 -21.25 -14.52
C ASP A 210 -23.89 -21.62 -14.24
N ALA A 211 -24.34 -22.79 -14.64
CA ALA A 211 -25.69 -23.33 -14.37
C ALA A 211 -25.90 -23.79 -12.91
N ASP A 212 -24.78 -24.07 -12.20
CA ASP A 212 -24.81 -24.67 -10.85
C ASP A 212 -24.53 -23.61 -9.77
N ILE A 213 -24.56 -22.32 -10.14
CA ILE A 213 -24.33 -21.23 -9.21
C ILE A 213 -25.53 -21.07 -8.29
N GLU A 214 -25.29 -21.24 -7.00
CA GLU A 214 -26.28 -21.01 -5.96
C GLU A 214 -26.20 -19.58 -5.42
N SER A 215 -27.34 -18.98 -5.13
CA SER A 215 -27.46 -17.67 -4.51
C SER A 215 -27.65 -17.78 -3.00
N ASP A 216 -27.03 -16.87 -2.26
CA ASP A 216 -27.21 -16.79 -0.81
C ASP A 216 -28.63 -16.26 -0.48
N HIS A 217 -29.37 -17.01 0.32
CA HIS A 217 -30.75 -16.63 0.71
C HIS A 217 -30.79 -15.57 1.82
N ASP A 218 -29.68 -15.36 2.55
CA ASP A 218 -29.62 -14.47 3.71
C ASP A 218 -28.90 -13.16 3.40
N PHE A 219 -27.92 -13.14 2.48
CA PHE A 219 -27.01 -12.03 2.31
C PHE A 219 -26.97 -11.49 0.89
N THR A 220 -26.83 -10.18 0.81
CA THR A 220 -26.75 -9.45 -0.46
C THR A 220 -25.36 -9.49 -1.05
N PHE A 221 -25.25 -9.14 -2.33
CA PHE A 221 -23.95 -8.96 -3.00
C PHE A 221 -23.13 -7.79 -2.39
N MET A 222 -23.79 -6.87 -1.68
CA MET A 222 -23.13 -5.81 -0.90
C MET A 222 -22.17 -6.41 0.15
N LEU A 223 -22.55 -7.54 0.81
CA LEU A 223 -21.67 -8.19 1.77
C LEU A 223 -20.33 -8.59 1.15
N THR A 224 -20.33 -9.12 -0.06
CA THR A 224 -19.13 -9.52 -0.80
C THR A 224 -18.25 -8.32 -1.16
N ILE A 225 -18.83 -7.29 -1.76
CA ILE A 225 -18.08 -6.10 -2.23
C ILE A 225 -17.60 -5.24 -1.06
N PHE A 226 -18.36 -5.19 0.03
CA PHE A 226 -17.90 -4.53 1.26
C PHE A 226 -16.71 -5.29 1.90
N GLY A 227 -16.68 -6.62 1.78
CA GLY A 227 -15.49 -7.41 2.14
C GLY A 227 -14.25 -7.01 1.35
N GLN A 228 -14.37 -6.80 0.03
CA GLN A 228 -13.31 -6.26 -0.81
C GLN A 228 -12.92 -4.84 -0.40
N TRP A 229 -13.89 -3.98 -0.08
CA TRP A 229 -13.67 -2.65 0.46
C TRP A 229 -12.81 -2.67 1.74
N VAL A 230 -13.10 -3.58 2.68
CA VAL A 230 -12.35 -3.73 3.93
C VAL A 230 -10.94 -4.30 3.69
N ASP A 231 -10.79 -5.28 2.77
CA ASP A 231 -9.47 -5.79 2.38
C ASP A 231 -8.58 -4.67 1.83
N HIS A 232 -9.15 -3.77 1.04
CA HIS A 232 -8.44 -2.64 0.44
C HIS A 232 -8.07 -1.53 1.43
N ASP A 233 -8.56 -1.57 2.66
CA ASP A 233 -8.08 -0.73 3.78
C ASP A 233 -6.87 -1.34 4.49
N LEU A 234 -6.74 -2.68 4.46
CA LEU A 234 -5.83 -3.42 5.34
C LEU A 234 -4.65 -4.09 4.63
N THR A 235 -4.83 -4.53 3.37
CA THR A 235 -3.84 -5.37 2.70
C THR A 235 -3.52 -4.92 1.28
N PHE A 236 -2.24 -4.70 1.01
CA PHE A 236 -1.73 -4.52 -0.35
C PHE A 236 -0.26 -4.94 -0.43
N THR A 237 0.02 -5.94 -1.27
CA THR A 237 1.39 -6.40 -1.52
C THR A 237 1.72 -6.25 -3.00
N PRO A 238 2.69 -5.41 -3.38
CA PRO A 238 3.18 -5.30 -4.75
C PRO A 238 3.97 -6.55 -5.15
N PHE A 239 4.28 -6.66 -6.43
CA PHE A 239 5.12 -7.72 -6.96
C PHE A 239 6.57 -7.28 -7.09
N SER A 240 7.50 -8.20 -6.87
CA SER A 240 8.89 -8.06 -7.32
C SER A 240 8.92 -7.98 -8.86
N PRO A 241 9.83 -7.17 -9.45
CA PRO A 241 9.89 -7.04 -10.90
C PRO A 241 10.55 -8.27 -11.54
N SER A 242 10.12 -8.58 -12.75
CA SER A 242 10.79 -9.58 -13.59
C SER A 242 11.70 -8.92 -14.60
N ILE A 243 12.97 -9.31 -14.60
CA ILE A 243 13.90 -8.83 -15.61
C ILE A 243 15.00 -9.82 -15.89
N ARG A 244 15.46 -9.78 -17.15
CA ARG A 244 16.60 -10.58 -17.59
C ARG A 244 17.87 -10.36 -16.76
N SER A 245 18.16 -9.13 -16.38
CA SER A 245 19.34 -8.80 -15.57
C SER A 245 19.21 -9.13 -14.09
N PHE A 246 17.98 -9.31 -13.60
CA PHE A 246 17.66 -9.54 -12.20
C PHE A 246 17.36 -11.01 -11.89
N SER A 247 16.88 -11.77 -12.88
CA SER A 247 16.47 -13.17 -12.79
C SER A 247 17.35 -14.09 -13.65
N ASN A 248 18.66 -13.89 -13.67
CA ASN A 248 19.62 -14.66 -14.47
C ASN A 248 19.23 -14.79 -15.97
N GLY A 249 18.64 -13.75 -16.54
CA GLY A 249 18.23 -13.75 -17.95
C GLY A 249 16.80 -14.22 -18.21
N ILE A 250 16.03 -14.61 -17.19
CA ILE A 250 14.68 -15.14 -17.33
C ILE A 250 13.65 -14.01 -17.30
N ASP A 251 12.74 -14.02 -18.27
CA ASP A 251 11.56 -13.16 -18.30
C ASP A 251 10.34 -13.97 -17.84
N CYS A 252 9.81 -13.68 -16.63
CA CYS A 252 8.68 -14.40 -16.07
C CYS A 252 7.40 -14.35 -16.93
N GLU A 253 7.25 -13.39 -17.83
CA GLU A 253 6.11 -13.29 -18.74
C GLU A 253 6.18 -14.29 -19.91
N ASN A 254 7.37 -14.74 -20.24
CA ASN A 254 7.65 -15.56 -21.42
C ASN A 254 8.34 -16.88 -21.07
N SER A 255 8.56 -17.18 -19.79
CA SER A 255 9.16 -18.41 -19.30
C SER A 255 8.32 -19.08 -18.23
N CYS A 256 8.29 -20.42 -18.26
CA CYS A 256 7.69 -21.21 -17.18
C CYS A 256 8.74 -21.74 -16.17
N GLU A 257 9.95 -21.22 -16.23
CA GLU A 257 11.00 -21.57 -15.28
C GLU A 257 10.77 -20.93 -13.90
N ARG A 258 11.10 -21.69 -12.87
CA ARG A 258 11.11 -21.22 -11.49
C ARG A 258 12.47 -20.63 -11.20
N SER A 259 12.56 -19.32 -11.35
CA SER A 259 13.76 -18.55 -11.02
C SER A 259 13.34 -17.23 -10.39
N GLU A 260 13.97 -16.84 -9.28
CA GLU A 260 13.62 -15.61 -8.57
C GLU A 260 13.53 -14.41 -9.54
N PRO A 261 12.44 -13.62 -9.59
CA PRO A 261 11.22 -13.70 -8.78
C PRO A 261 10.03 -14.45 -9.46
N CYS A 262 10.29 -15.36 -10.40
CA CYS A 262 9.26 -16.10 -11.15
C CYS A 262 8.81 -17.35 -10.40
N PHE A 263 7.51 -17.42 -10.08
CA PHE A 263 6.90 -18.61 -9.48
C PHE A 263 5.63 -19.01 -10.24
N PRO A 264 5.77 -19.47 -11.50
CA PRO A 264 4.66 -19.70 -12.42
C PRO A 264 3.73 -20.83 -11.97
N ILE A 265 2.47 -20.74 -12.40
CA ILE A 265 1.47 -21.77 -12.25
C ILE A 265 1.51 -22.66 -13.51
N SER A 266 2.06 -23.85 -13.40
CA SER A 266 2.19 -24.80 -14.52
C SER A 266 0.84 -25.40 -14.93
N ALA A 267 0.68 -25.68 -16.22
CA ALA A 267 -0.47 -26.37 -16.77
C ALA A 267 -0.43 -27.85 -16.36
N PRO A 268 -1.49 -28.39 -15.70
CA PRO A 268 -1.57 -29.82 -15.46
C PRO A 268 -1.89 -30.59 -16.73
N PRO A 269 -1.55 -31.89 -16.80
CA PRO A 269 -1.94 -32.74 -17.90
C PRO A 269 -3.47 -32.73 -18.12
N GLY A 270 -3.89 -32.56 -19.39
CA GLY A 270 -5.30 -32.54 -19.73
C GLY A 270 -6.07 -31.26 -19.36
N ASP A 271 -5.37 -30.16 -18.99
CA ASP A 271 -6.04 -28.86 -18.80
C ASP A 271 -6.73 -28.44 -20.09
N GLN A 272 -8.00 -28.03 -19.98
CA GLN A 272 -8.84 -27.69 -21.13
C GLN A 272 -8.46 -26.36 -21.81
N ARG A 273 -7.73 -25.50 -21.10
CA ARG A 273 -7.40 -24.14 -21.54
C ARG A 273 -5.89 -23.90 -21.69
N LEU A 274 -5.09 -24.47 -20.81
CA LEU A 274 -3.65 -24.34 -20.87
C LEU A 274 -3.06 -25.49 -21.69
N ARG A 275 -2.29 -25.15 -22.71
CA ARG A 275 -1.57 -26.18 -23.50
C ARG A 275 -0.51 -26.85 -22.63
N PRO A 276 -0.15 -28.12 -22.90
CA PRO A 276 0.97 -28.77 -22.26
C PRO A 276 2.24 -27.89 -22.33
N ASN A 277 3.05 -27.91 -21.28
CA ASN A 277 4.27 -27.11 -21.14
C ASN A 277 4.07 -25.58 -21.17
N THR A 278 2.86 -25.09 -20.92
CA THR A 278 2.58 -23.67 -20.69
C THR A 278 2.32 -23.37 -19.22
N CYS A 279 2.27 -22.10 -18.86
CA CYS A 279 1.99 -21.68 -17.50
C CYS A 279 1.30 -20.31 -17.46
N LEU A 280 0.69 -20.00 -16.32
CA LEU A 280 0.29 -18.64 -15.99
C LEU A 280 1.47 -17.95 -15.30
N PRO A 281 1.93 -16.79 -15.80
CA PRO A 281 3.03 -16.08 -15.18
C PRO A 281 2.58 -15.53 -13.81
N VAL A 282 3.39 -15.81 -12.79
CA VAL A 282 3.21 -15.30 -11.43
C VAL A 282 4.55 -14.77 -10.93
N PHE A 283 4.48 -13.57 -10.36
CA PHE A 283 5.59 -12.90 -9.73
C PHE A 283 5.49 -13.03 -8.24
N ARG A 284 6.61 -13.24 -7.57
CA ARG A 284 6.66 -13.26 -6.13
C ARG A 284 6.28 -11.91 -5.54
N SER A 285 5.72 -11.95 -4.37
CA SER A 285 5.42 -10.74 -3.58
C SER A 285 6.71 -10.04 -3.16
N ALA A 286 6.71 -8.70 -3.21
CA ALA A 286 7.89 -7.90 -2.85
C ALA A 286 8.27 -8.09 -1.38
N PRO A 287 9.57 -8.26 -1.08
CA PRO A 287 10.06 -8.41 0.29
C PRO A 287 10.20 -7.06 0.99
N THR A 288 10.32 -7.11 2.32
CA THR A 288 10.78 -5.97 3.13
C THR A 288 12.29 -5.96 3.26
N CYS A 289 12.85 -4.77 3.50
CA CYS A 289 14.24 -4.62 3.90
C CYS A 289 14.56 -5.44 5.16
N GLY A 290 15.75 -6.02 5.21
CA GLY A 290 16.20 -6.78 6.37
C GLY A 290 15.51 -8.13 6.54
N SER A 291 14.95 -8.70 5.48
CA SER A 291 14.34 -10.02 5.50
C SER A 291 14.96 -10.94 4.44
N GLY A 292 14.87 -12.27 4.63
CA GLY A 292 15.47 -13.24 3.73
C GLY A 292 17.00 -13.10 3.66
N HIS A 293 17.54 -13.03 2.45
CA HIS A 293 18.99 -12.91 2.23
C HIS A 293 19.63 -11.60 2.72
N THR A 294 18.85 -10.65 3.22
CA THR A 294 19.36 -9.38 3.78
C THR A 294 19.15 -9.23 5.29
N ALA A 295 18.56 -10.22 5.98
CA ALA A 295 18.17 -10.13 7.39
C ALA A 295 19.35 -10.07 8.36
N TYR A 296 20.48 -10.70 8.06
CA TYR A 296 21.67 -10.72 8.90
C TYR A 296 22.22 -9.30 9.17
N MET A 297 21.89 -8.32 8.34
CA MET A 297 22.35 -6.94 8.52
C MET A 297 21.69 -6.24 9.71
N PHE A 298 20.58 -6.79 10.22
CA PHE A 298 19.81 -6.22 11.31
C PHE A 298 19.95 -7.04 12.61
N GLY A 299 20.78 -8.10 12.59
CA GLY A 299 21.01 -8.93 13.77
C GLY A 299 19.81 -9.76 14.22
N GLU A 300 18.77 -9.88 13.38
CA GLU A 300 17.56 -10.62 13.71
C GLU A 300 17.60 -12.06 13.19
N VAL A 301 17.12 -12.98 14.02
CA VAL A 301 16.90 -14.40 13.70
C VAL A 301 15.42 -14.71 14.00
N PRO A 302 14.68 -15.37 13.09
CA PRO A 302 15.09 -16.07 11.88
C PRO A 302 15.23 -15.18 10.65
N ASN A 303 16.16 -15.59 9.80
CA ASN A 303 16.55 -14.91 8.57
C ASN A 303 15.63 -15.30 7.40
N VAL A 304 14.33 -15.05 7.51
CA VAL A 304 13.33 -15.46 6.52
C VAL A 304 12.78 -14.28 5.74
N ARG A 305 12.38 -14.53 4.47
CA ARG A 305 11.73 -13.54 3.62
C ARG A 305 10.39 -13.12 4.22
N GLU A 306 10.21 -11.83 4.42
CA GLU A 306 8.94 -11.22 4.84
C GLU A 306 8.38 -10.34 3.73
N GLN A 307 7.09 -10.43 3.46
CA GLN A 307 6.42 -9.63 2.44
C GLN A 307 5.96 -8.32 3.03
N ILE A 308 6.11 -7.25 2.23
CA ILE A 308 5.69 -5.91 2.59
C ILE A 308 4.17 -5.74 2.50
N ASN A 309 3.56 -5.16 3.54
CA ASN A 309 2.23 -4.55 3.45
C ASN A 309 2.38 -3.05 3.22
N THR A 310 1.87 -2.55 2.12
CA THR A 310 1.99 -1.13 1.78
C THR A 310 0.87 -0.26 2.33
N LEU A 311 -0.12 -0.87 2.99
CA LEU A 311 -1.21 -0.18 3.68
C LEU A 311 -0.98 -0.17 5.20
N THR A 312 -1.75 0.68 5.87
CA THR A 312 -1.82 0.68 7.33
C THR A 312 -2.58 -0.55 7.83
N ALA A 313 -2.31 -0.99 9.05
CA ALA A 313 -3.08 -2.04 9.71
C ALA A 313 -4.30 -1.50 10.48
N TYR A 314 -4.69 -0.26 10.23
CA TYR A 314 -5.80 0.41 10.89
C TYR A 314 -7.04 0.43 9.99
N LEU A 315 -8.22 0.31 10.60
CA LEU A 315 -9.47 0.63 9.91
C LEU A 315 -9.63 2.16 9.90
N ASP A 316 -8.91 2.82 8.99
CA ASP A 316 -8.81 4.27 8.95
C ASP A 316 -9.33 4.89 7.64
N ALA A 317 -10.01 4.08 6.84
CA ALA A 317 -10.52 4.42 5.51
C ALA A 317 -9.38 4.81 4.54
N GLY A 318 -8.23 4.15 4.65
CA GLY A 318 -7.07 4.36 3.78
C GLY A 318 -7.38 4.23 2.29
N GLN A 319 -8.36 3.40 1.92
CA GLN A 319 -8.86 3.28 0.54
C GLN A 319 -9.53 4.56 0.01
N VAL A 320 -9.93 5.48 0.90
CA VAL A 320 -10.41 6.83 0.54
C VAL A 320 -9.28 7.84 0.51
N TYR A 321 -8.38 7.79 1.51
CA TYR A 321 -7.43 8.87 1.81
C TYR A 321 -5.99 8.58 1.41
N GLY A 322 -5.66 7.33 1.12
CA GLY A 322 -4.28 6.87 0.88
C GLY A 322 -3.50 6.60 2.16
N SER A 323 -2.49 5.73 2.04
CA SER A 323 -1.62 5.30 3.14
C SER A 323 -0.22 5.95 3.08
N GLU A 324 -0.09 7.07 2.36
CA GLU A 324 1.12 7.92 2.30
C GLU A 324 0.75 9.39 2.10
N ASP A 325 1.58 10.31 2.61
CA ASP A 325 1.31 11.75 2.61
C ASP A 325 1.19 12.32 1.18
N GLY A 326 1.97 11.80 0.23
CA GLY A 326 1.96 12.25 -1.16
C GLY A 326 0.62 12.00 -1.82
N LEU A 327 0.11 10.76 -1.74
CA LEU A 327 -1.19 10.39 -2.27
C LEU A 327 -2.32 11.11 -1.52
N ALA A 328 -2.25 11.16 -0.19
CA ALA A 328 -3.25 11.85 0.62
C ALA A 328 -3.38 13.33 0.23
N LYS A 329 -2.27 14.00 -0.08
CA LYS A 329 -2.26 15.38 -0.59
C LYS A 329 -2.83 15.47 -2.01
N GLU A 330 -2.49 14.54 -2.90
CA GLU A 330 -2.98 14.50 -4.28
C GLU A 330 -4.50 14.33 -4.36
N LEU A 331 -5.09 13.61 -3.43
CA LEU A 331 -6.54 13.37 -3.36
C LEU A 331 -7.35 14.54 -2.81
N ARG A 332 -6.70 15.56 -2.24
CA ARG A 332 -7.39 16.74 -1.68
C ARG A 332 -7.63 17.82 -2.73
N ASP A 333 -8.73 18.52 -2.61
CA ASP A 333 -8.96 19.79 -3.30
C ASP A 333 -8.33 20.92 -2.47
N LEU A 334 -7.18 21.40 -2.93
CA LEU A 334 -6.42 22.47 -2.30
C LEU A 334 -6.72 23.85 -2.91
N THR A 335 -7.74 23.94 -3.79
CA THR A 335 -8.11 25.19 -4.47
C THR A 335 -9.14 26.01 -3.70
N ASN A 336 -9.70 25.43 -2.62
CA ASN A 336 -10.71 26.07 -1.75
C ASN A 336 -10.47 25.72 -0.28
N ASP A 337 -11.17 26.46 0.61
CA ASP A 337 -11.02 26.31 2.06
C ASP A 337 -12.01 25.33 2.69
N GLY A 338 -12.73 24.55 1.89
CA GLY A 338 -13.78 23.64 2.37
C GLY A 338 -13.31 22.30 2.94
N GLY A 339 -11.99 22.00 2.90
CA GLY A 339 -11.45 20.72 3.38
C GLY A 339 -11.90 19.51 2.55
N LEU A 340 -12.20 19.71 1.28
CA LEU A 340 -12.80 18.71 0.39
C LEU A 340 -11.78 17.75 -0.20
N LEU A 341 -12.25 16.57 -0.57
CA LEU A 341 -11.57 15.69 -1.49
C LEU A 341 -11.85 16.12 -2.94
N ARG A 342 -10.85 15.91 -3.80
CA ARG A 342 -10.90 16.23 -5.23
C ARG A 342 -11.88 15.32 -5.95
N VAL A 343 -12.62 15.88 -6.89
CA VAL A 343 -13.62 15.19 -7.70
C VAL A 343 -13.38 15.36 -9.18
N ASN A 344 -14.10 14.62 -10.00
CA ASN A 344 -14.00 14.71 -11.46
C ASN A 344 -14.48 16.08 -11.94
N ASN A 345 -13.65 16.73 -12.76
CA ASN A 345 -13.94 18.05 -13.34
C ASN A 345 -14.60 17.97 -14.72
N ARG A 346 -14.69 16.76 -15.30
CA ARG A 346 -15.22 16.56 -16.69
C ARG A 346 -16.59 15.90 -16.70
N PHE A 347 -16.85 15.01 -15.76
CA PHE A 347 -18.04 14.19 -15.72
C PHE A 347 -18.70 14.22 -14.34
N LYS A 348 -20.02 14.11 -14.34
CA LYS A 348 -20.87 13.99 -13.17
C LYS A 348 -21.83 12.81 -13.34
N ASP A 349 -22.23 12.22 -12.25
CA ASP A 349 -23.25 11.18 -12.15
C ASP A 349 -24.58 11.82 -11.75
N ASN A 350 -25.46 12.08 -12.71
CA ASN A 350 -26.76 12.74 -12.46
C ASN A 350 -26.63 14.00 -11.57
N GLY A 351 -25.65 14.84 -11.87
CA GLY A 351 -25.34 16.05 -11.12
C GLY A 351 -24.46 15.87 -9.89
N ARG A 352 -24.20 14.62 -9.46
CA ARG A 352 -23.36 14.27 -8.31
C ARG A 352 -21.89 14.05 -8.71
N GLU A 353 -21.04 14.10 -7.71
CA GLU A 353 -19.59 13.97 -7.84
C GLU A 353 -19.18 12.55 -8.25
N LEU A 354 -18.15 12.45 -9.10
CA LEU A 354 -17.41 11.23 -9.42
C LEU A 354 -15.96 11.37 -8.97
N LEU A 355 -15.25 10.25 -8.88
CA LEU A 355 -13.82 10.21 -8.57
C LEU A 355 -13.00 10.97 -9.63
N PRO A 356 -11.91 11.62 -9.24
CA PRO A 356 -11.01 12.28 -10.18
C PRO A 356 -10.25 11.26 -11.02
N PHE A 357 -9.85 11.65 -12.23
CA PHE A 357 -8.97 10.82 -13.06
C PHE A 357 -7.53 10.85 -12.54
N THR A 358 -6.83 9.71 -12.72
CA THR A 358 -5.39 9.67 -12.49
C THR A 358 -4.65 10.54 -13.52
N SER A 359 -3.58 11.19 -13.06
CA SER A 359 -2.65 11.91 -13.92
C SER A 359 -1.76 10.97 -14.76
N VAL A 360 -1.60 9.72 -14.33
CA VAL A 360 -0.78 8.72 -15.00
C VAL A 360 -1.63 7.88 -15.95
N ASN A 361 -1.65 8.24 -17.21
CA ASN A 361 -2.38 7.47 -18.22
C ASN A 361 -1.62 6.19 -18.59
N THR A 362 -2.10 5.06 -18.08
CA THR A 362 -1.60 3.72 -18.44
C THR A 362 -2.42 3.07 -19.56
N ASN A 363 -3.52 3.67 -19.99
CA ASN A 363 -4.54 3.09 -20.88
C ASN A 363 -5.17 1.78 -20.34
N LEU A 364 -4.96 1.44 -19.09
CA LEU A 364 -5.52 0.21 -18.47
C LEU A 364 -7.06 0.21 -18.55
N CYS A 365 -7.68 1.39 -18.39
CA CYS A 365 -9.13 1.57 -18.39
C CYS A 365 -9.70 1.96 -19.75
N ALA A 366 -8.86 2.05 -20.79
CA ALA A 366 -9.31 2.26 -22.17
C ALA A 366 -9.86 0.95 -22.76
N THR A 367 -11.08 0.60 -22.35
CA THR A 367 -11.71 -0.69 -22.69
C THR A 367 -13.04 -0.54 -23.41
N ARG A 368 -13.57 0.70 -23.49
CA ARG A 368 -14.92 0.96 -24.01
C ARG A 368 -15.07 0.61 -25.48
N GLN A 369 -14.17 1.10 -26.32
CA GLN A 369 -14.16 0.83 -27.75
C GLN A 369 -14.11 -0.67 -28.04
N LYS A 370 -13.29 -1.38 -27.31
CA LYS A 370 -13.07 -2.81 -27.48
C LYS A 370 -14.26 -3.64 -27.04
N ILE A 371 -14.85 -3.33 -25.88
CA ILE A 371 -15.98 -4.09 -25.32
C ILE A 371 -17.25 -3.83 -26.16
N LEU A 372 -17.47 -2.58 -26.59
CA LEU A 372 -18.63 -2.22 -27.39
C LEU A 372 -18.42 -2.42 -28.91
N ASN A 373 -17.21 -2.82 -29.32
CA ASN A 373 -16.80 -2.99 -30.71
C ASN A 373 -17.10 -1.73 -31.59
N ASP A 374 -16.86 -0.54 -31.02
CA ASP A 374 -17.10 0.74 -31.69
C ASP A 374 -15.92 1.71 -31.45
N SER A 375 -15.13 1.93 -32.52
CA SER A 375 -13.95 2.80 -32.50
C SER A 375 -14.23 4.29 -32.30
N LYS A 376 -15.50 4.72 -32.44
CA LYS A 376 -15.92 6.12 -32.25
C LYS A 376 -16.24 6.45 -30.79
N MET A 377 -16.36 5.45 -29.92
CA MET A 377 -16.66 5.68 -28.52
C MET A 377 -15.52 6.39 -27.80
N THR A 378 -15.86 7.35 -26.95
CA THR A 378 -14.88 8.08 -26.12
C THR A 378 -14.30 7.17 -25.07
N GLU A 379 -12.99 7.01 -25.04
CA GLU A 379 -12.25 6.37 -23.96
C GLU A 379 -12.02 7.34 -22.80
N VAL A 380 -11.92 6.80 -21.58
CA VAL A 380 -11.61 7.55 -20.37
C VAL A 380 -10.44 6.91 -19.63
N PRO A 381 -9.63 7.73 -18.92
CA PRO A 381 -8.57 7.20 -18.06
C PRO A 381 -9.14 6.46 -16.83
N CYS A 382 -8.28 5.75 -16.11
CA CYS A 382 -8.64 5.23 -14.80
C CYS A 382 -8.90 6.37 -13.81
N PHE A 383 -9.72 6.08 -12.79
CA PHE A 383 -9.87 6.97 -11.64
C PHE A 383 -8.65 6.86 -10.71
N ILE A 384 -8.55 7.80 -9.77
CA ILE A 384 -7.61 7.74 -8.65
C ILE A 384 -8.38 7.80 -7.34
N ALA A 385 -7.98 6.98 -6.39
CA ALA A 385 -8.50 6.93 -5.03
C ALA A 385 -7.37 6.62 -4.03
N GLY A 386 -7.69 6.46 -2.76
CA GLY A 386 -6.71 6.08 -1.75
C GLY A 386 -6.10 4.70 -1.95
N ASP A 387 -6.79 3.79 -2.62
CA ASP A 387 -6.27 2.50 -3.06
C ASP A 387 -6.21 2.41 -4.58
N ALA A 388 -5.12 1.90 -5.12
CA ALA A 388 -4.86 1.83 -6.56
C ALA A 388 -5.80 0.86 -7.31
N ARG A 389 -6.50 -0.04 -6.60
CA ARG A 389 -7.39 -1.05 -7.17
C ARG A 389 -8.80 -0.56 -7.43
N VAL A 390 -9.08 0.73 -7.27
CA VAL A 390 -10.41 1.35 -7.39
C VAL A 390 -11.19 0.98 -8.65
N ASP A 391 -10.51 0.78 -9.77
CA ASP A 391 -11.13 0.46 -11.07
C ASP A 391 -11.14 -1.03 -11.39
N GLU A 392 -10.87 -1.91 -10.42
CA GLU A 392 -10.92 -3.33 -10.67
C GLU A 392 -12.28 -3.74 -11.23
N ASN A 393 -13.37 -3.26 -10.58
CA ASN A 393 -14.73 -3.45 -11.08
C ASN A 393 -15.66 -2.27 -10.68
N PRO A 394 -16.80 -2.05 -11.37
CA PRO A 394 -17.72 -0.95 -11.10
C PRO A 394 -18.39 -0.99 -9.72
N ALA A 395 -18.54 -2.16 -9.11
CA ALA A 395 -19.15 -2.29 -7.79
C ALA A 395 -18.22 -1.72 -6.71
N LEU A 396 -16.94 -2.07 -6.74
CA LEU A 396 -15.92 -1.47 -5.88
C LEU A 396 -15.79 0.04 -6.12
N ASN A 397 -15.74 0.46 -7.39
CA ASN A 397 -15.69 1.87 -7.77
C ASN A 397 -16.87 2.67 -7.19
N SER A 398 -18.07 2.08 -7.17
CA SER A 398 -19.26 2.70 -6.58
C SER A 398 -19.10 2.94 -5.08
N LEU A 399 -18.47 2.04 -4.33
CA LEU A 399 -18.16 2.26 -2.91
C LEU A 399 -17.13 3.37 -2.71
N HIS A 400 -16.06 3.40 -3.50
CA HIS A 400 -15.09 4.50 -3.44
C HIS A 400 -15.76 5.87 -3.71
N THR A 401 -16.60 5.93 -4.73
CA THR A 401 -17.36 7.15 -5.06
C THR A 401 -18.31 7.55 -3.93
N LEU A 402 -19.00 6.58 -3.32
CA LEU A 402 -19.92 6.79 -2.20
C LEU A 402 -19.21 7.44 -1.00
N PHE A 403 -18.06 6.91 -0.60
CA PHE A 403 -17.33 7.42 0.57
C PHE A 403 -16.59 8.73 0.32
N VAL A 404 -16.16 9.02 -0.91
CA VAL A 404 -15.65 10.36 -1.28
C VAL A 404 -16.77 11.39 -1.18
N ARG A 405 -17.97 11.08 -1.67
CA ARG A 405 -19.16 11.95 -1.51
C ARG A 405 -19.49 12.17 -0.04
N GLU A 406 -19.42 11.12 0.78
CA GLU A 406 -19.71 11.22 2.21
C GLU A 406 -18.71 12.14 2.92
N HIS A 407 -17.41 12.02 2.63
CA HIS A 407 -16.41 12.96 3.16
C HIS A 407 -16.74 14.40 2.76
N ASN A 408 -17.03 14.66 1.49
CA ASN A 408 -17.33 16.01 1.01
C ASN A 408 -18.63 16.56 1.61
N ARG A 409 -19.64 15.71 1.79
CA ARG A 409 -20.89 16.08 2.48
C ARG A 409 -20.64 16.49 3.92
N LEU A 410 -19.86 15.69 4.66
CA LEU A 410 -19.50 15.97 6.05
C LEU A 410 -18.65 17.23 6.16
N ALA A 411 -17.64 17.41 5.32
CA ALA A 411 -16.78 18.60 5.34
C ALA A 411 -17.58 19.87 5.09
N ARG A 412 -18.53 19.88 4.14
CA ARG A 412 -19.43 21.01 3.89
C ARG A 412 -20.35 21.30 5.08
N ALA A 413 -20.94 20.26 5.68
CA ALA A 413 -21.80 20.42 6.86
C ALA A 413 -21.02 20.92 8.07
N LEU A 414 -19.81 20.44 8.30
CA LEU A 414 -18.91 20.92 9.35
C LEU A 414 -18.50 22.38 9.12
N HIS A 415 -18.30 22.80 7.89
CA HIS A 415 -17.97 24.19 7.55
C HIS A 415 -19.14 25.14 7.85
N VAL A 416 -20.37 24.71 7.55
CA VAL A 416 -21.58 25.48 7.92
C VAL A 416 -21.73 25.55 9.43
N LEU A 417 -21.44 24.47 10.14
CA LEU A 417 -21.56 24.40 11.60
C LEU A 417 -20.48 25.21 12.32
N ASN A 418 -19.26 25.26 11.74
CA ASN A 418 -18.06 25.91 12.29
C ASN A 418 -17.37 26.75 11.21
N PRO A 419 -17.89 27.95 10.89
CA PRO A 419 -17.36 28.78 9.80
C PRO A 419 -15.91 29.25 10.00
N THR A 420 -15.43 29.22 11.24
CA THR A 420 -14.06 29.64 11.61
C THR A 420 -13.00 28.54 11.44
N TRP A 421 -13.43 27.29 11.18
CA TRP A 421 -12.48 26.20 11.03
C TRP A 421 -11.66 26.33 9.75
N SER A 422 -10.35 26.08 9.88
CA SER A 422 -9.47 26.03 8.71
C SER A 422 -9.80 24.84 7.81
N SER A 423 -9.43 24.94 6.53
CA SER A 423 -9.51 23.82 5.56
C SER A 423 -8.88 22.53 6.09
N GLU A 424 -7.75 22.63 6.79
CA GLU A 424 -7.08 21.48 7.40
C GLU A 424 -7.94 20.87 8.52
N THR A 425 -8.53 21.68 9.38
CA THR A 425 -9.41 21.22 10.46
C THR A 425 -10.66 20.53 9.89
N LEU A 426 -11.28 21.13 8.89
CA LEU A 426 -12.46 20.56 8.20
C LEU A 426 -12.13 19.20 7.58
N TYR A 427 -11.00 19.10 6.87
CA TYR A 427 -10.53 17.85 6.28
C TYR A 427 -10.26 16.77 7.31
N GLN A 428 -9.55 17.11 8.38
CA GLN A 428 -9.15 16.13 9.40
C GLN A 428 -10.32 15.67 10.25
N GLU A 429 -11.25 16.54 10.60
CA GLU A 429 -12.47 16.16 11.33
C GLU A 429 -13.40 15.30 10.45
N ALA A 430 -13.62 15.66 9.19
CA ALA A 430 -14.39 14.83 8.26
C ALA A 430 -13.70 13.45 8.06
N ARG A 431 -12.38 13.39 7.87
CA ARG A 431 -11.61 12.15 7.78
C ARG A 431 -11.74 11.30 9.06
N LYS A 432 -11.69 11.92 10.23
CA LYS A 432 -11.83 11.24 11.51
C LYS A 432 -13.21 10.62 11.68
N ILE A 433 -14.28 11.32 11.24
CA ILE A 433 -15.65 10.83 11.24
C ILE A 433 -15.82 9.66 10.27
N VAL A 434 -15.34 9.77 9.01
CA VAL A 434 -15.41 8.69 8.01
C VAL A 434 -14.61 7.45 8.47
N GLY A 435 -13.46 7.65 9.10
CA GLY A 435 -12.70 6.56 9.73
C GLY A 435 -13.50 5.85 10.84
N ALA A 436 -14.20 6.61 11.69
CA ALA A 436 -15.08 6.03 12.70
C ALA A 436 -16.28 5.29 12.07
N PHE A 437 -16.85 5.82 10.99
CA PHE A 437 -17.90 5.13 10.22
C PHE A 437 -17.40 3.78 9.71
N ASN A 438 -16.22 3.77 9.09
CA ASN A 438 -15.61 2.53 8.59
C ASN A 438 -15.43 1.50 9.72
N GLN A 439 -14.92 1.91 10.89
CA GLN A 439 -14.77 1.05 12.06
C GLN A 439 -16.11 0.47 12.54
N ILE A 440 -17.15 1.30 12.63
CA ILE A 440 -18.48 0.88 13.09
C ILE A 440 -19.13 -0.08 12.12
N LEU A 441 -19.13 0.25 10.81
CA LEU A 441 -19.70 -0.60 9.77
C LEU A 441 -19.02 -1.98 9.75
N VAL A 442 -17.68 -2.01 9.86
CA VAL A 442 -16.93 -3.27 9.87
C VAL A 442 -17.25 -4.09 11.12
N ILE A 443 -17.11 -3.50 12.30
CA ILE A 443 -17.22 -4.26 13.56
C ILE A 443 -18.68 -4.61 13.87
N LYS A 444 -19.64 -3.68 13.71
CA LYS A 444 -21.01 -3.90 14.17
C LYS A 444 -21.93 -4.47 13.11
N GLU A 445 -21.76 -4.10 11.84
CA GLU A 445 -22.68 -4.53 10.79
C GLU A 445 -22.12 -5.71 9.96
N TYR A 446 -20.84 -5.72 9.63
CA TYR A 446 -20.25 -6.68 8.69
C TYR A 446 -19.70 -7.95 9.36
N LEU A 447 -18.78 -7.81 10.31
CA LEU A 447 -18.06 -8.96 10.89
C LEU A 447 -18.94 -10.01 11.57
N PRO A 448 -20.00 -9.65 12.34
CA PRO A 448 -20.88 -10.65 12.94
C PRO A 448 -21.51 -11.59 11.92
N LEU A 449 -21.73 -11.09 10.68
CA LEU A 449 -22.34 -11.86 9.59
C LEU A 449 -21.33 -12.79 8.91
N ILE A 450 -20.04 -12.49 9.02
CA ILE A 450 -18.95 -13.29 8.44
C ILE A 450 -18.51 -14.40 9.38
N VAL A 451 -18.13 -14.06 10.62
CA VAL A 451 -17.52 -15.00 11.55
C VAL A 451 -18.52 -15.78 12.41
N GLY A 452 -19.80 -15.35 12.40
CA GLY A 452 -20.85 -15.87 13.25
C GLY A 452 -20.77 -15.36 14.70
N PRO A 453 -21.89 -15.47 15.47
CA PRO A 453 -22.02 -14.86 16.78
C PRO A 453 -21.02 -15.43 17.80
N ASP A 454 -20.72 -16.72 17.75
CA ASP A 454 -19.83 -17.36 18.74
C ASP A 454 -18.38 -16.84 18.66
N ALA A 455 -17.81 -16.80 17.45
CA ALA A 455 -16.47 -16.29 17.24
C ALA A 455 -16.42 -14.77 17.47
N TYR A 456 -17.45 -14.04 17.06
CA TYR A 456 -17.58 -12.61 17.30
C TYR A 456 -17.61 -12.31 18.81
N ASN A 457 -18.49 -12.91 19.58
CA ASN A 457 -18.62 -12.66 21.01
C ASN A 457 -17.35 -13.05 21.79
N ARG A 458 -16.67 -14.12 21.37
CA ARG A 458 -15.44 -14.59 22.02
C ARG A 458 -14.28 -13.62 21.85
N HIS A 459 -14.14 -12.96 20.70
CA HIS A 459 -13.00 -12.12 20.37
C HIS A 459 -13.33 -10.63 20.30
N LEU A 460 -14.56 -10.27 19.97
CA LEU A 460 -15.00 -8.92 19.73
C LEU A 460 -16.13 -8.46 20.65
N GLY A 461 -16.22 -9.05 21.84
CA GLY A 461 -17.11 -8.60 22.92
C GLY A 461 -16.88 -7.13 23.30
N PRO A 462 -17.31 -6.66 24.47
CA PRO A 462 -17.16 -5.27 24.87
C PRO A 462 -15.73 -4.74 24.70
N TYR A 463 -15.58 -3.48 24.24
CA TYR A 463 -14.28 -2.88 24.00
C TYR A 463 -13.50 -2.71 25.33
N PRO A 464 -12.32 -3.32 25.48
CA PRO A 464 -11.57 -3.29 26.74
C PRO A 464 -10.75 -2.00 26.93
N GLY A 465 -10.68 -1.13 25.91
CA GLY A 465 -9.78 0.02 25.87
C GLY A 465 -8.53 -0.23 25.04
N TYR A 466 -7.81 0.85 24.73
CA TYR A 466 -6.55 0.79 23.99
C TYR A 466 -5.44 0.09 24.80
N ASN A 467 -4.73 -0.82 24.17
CA ASN A 467 -3.57 -1.50 24.73
C ASN A 467 -2.35 -1.36 23.82
N GLU A 468 -1.36 -0.58 24.25
CA GLU A 468 -0.13 -0.30 23.48
C GLU A 468 0.77 -1.53 23.23
N ASN A 469 0.55 -2.62 23.96
CA ASN A 469 1.32 -3.86 23.80
C ASN A 469 0.67 -4.84 22.80
N VAL A 470 -0.51 -4.53 22.27
CA VAL A 470 -1.16 -5.34 21.23
C VAL A 470 -0.51 -5.05 19.90
N ASP A 471 0.13 -6.06 19.33
CA ASP A 471 0.57 -6.02 17.94
C ASP A 471 -0.63 -6.25 17.00
N LEU A 472 -1.07 -5.15 16.39
CA LEU A 472 -2.20 -5.13 15.47
C LEU A 472 -1.80 -5.36 14.01
N THR A 473 -0.50 -5.47 13.73
CA THR A 473 0.02 -5.69 12.37
C THR A 473 -0.73 -6.82 11.68
N ILE A 474 -1.10 -6.60 10.43
CA ILE A 474 -1.87 -7.60 9.66
C ILE A 474 -1.07 -8.89 9.54
N ALA A 475 -1.68 -10.00 9.96
CA ALA A 475 -1.07 -11.31 9.86
C ALA A 475 -1.00 -11.78 8.40
N ASN A 476 0.12 -12.41 8.04
CA ASN A 476 0.32 -12.91 6.68
C ASN A 476 -0.77 -13.93 6.29
N VAL A 477 -1.17 -14.81 7.20
CA VAL A 477 -2.27 -15.78 6.98
C VAL A 477 -3.63 -15.09 6.78
N PHE A 478 -3.88 -13.97 7.45
CA PHE A 478 -5.08 -13.18 7.23
C PHE A 478 -5.10 -12.62 5.81
N ALA A 479 -4.04 -11.93 5.39
CA ALA A 479 -3.94 -11.28 4.09
C ALA A 479 -3.93 -12.25 2.90
N THR A 480 -3.36 -13.45 3.06
CA THR A 480 -3.15 -14.40 1.96
C THR A 480 -4.16 -15.54 1.91
N ALA A 481 -4.85 -15.81 3.01
CA ALA A 481 -5.80 -16.92 3.10
C ALA A 481 -7.15 -16.50 3.70
N ALA A 482 -7.20 -16.17 4.99
CA ALA A 482 -8.47 -16.05 5.70
C ALA A 482 -9.38 -14.97 5.12
N PHE A 483 -8.87 -13.77 4.84
CA PHE A 483 -9.69 -12.66 4.31
C PHE A 483 -9.89 -12.72 2.79
N ARG A 484 -9.44 -13.80 2.14
CA ARG A 484 -9.75 -14.13 0.72
C ARG A 484 -10.92 -15.07 0.54
N PHE A 485 -11.67 -15.38 1.58
CA PHE A 485 -12.87 -16.20 1.51
C PHE A 485 -13.92 -15.61 0.56
N ALA A 486 -14.06 -14.30 0.54
CA ALA A 486 -15.08 -13.61 -0.24
C ALA A 486 -14.94 -13.78 -1.77
N HIS A 487 -13.79 -14.24 -2.29
CA HIS A 487 -13.65 -14.60 -3.69
C HIS A 487 -14.68 -15.64 -4.14
N LEU A 488 -15.13 -16.51 -3.23
CA LEU A 488 -16.09 -17.58 -3.49
C LEU A 488 -17.56 -17.11 -3.40
N THR A 489 -17.78 -15.84 -2.99
CA THR A 489 -19.12 -15.26 -2.87
C THR A 489 -19.42 -14.25 -3.98
N ILE A 490 -18.50 -14.10 -4.95
CA ILE A 490 -18.63 -13.18 -6.08
C ILE A 490 -19.56 -13.78 -7.12
N GLN A 491 -20.58 -13.01 -7.52
CA GLN A 491 -21.47 -13.33 -8.63
C GLN A 491 -20.77 -13.11 -9.99
N PRO A 492 -21.12 -13.85 -11.06
CA PRO A 492 -20.51 -13.67 -12.37
C PRO A 492 -20.99 -12.44 -13.13
N PHE A 493 -21.81 -11.59 -12.50
CA PHE A 493 -22.38 -10.37 -13.07
C PHE A 493 -22.19 -9.17 -12.17
N ILE A 494 -22.05 -7.99 -12.78
CA ILE A 494 -22.33 -6.71 -12.14
C ILE A 494 -23.81 -6.40 -12.40
N PHE A 495 -24.63 -6.53 -11.38
CA PHE A 495 -26.05 -6.26 -11.45
C PHE A 495 -26.33 -4.76 -11.51
N ARG A 496 -27.20 -4.35 -12.41
CA ARG A 496 -27.69 -2.97 -12.56
C ARG A 496 -29.20 -2.95 -12.54
N LEU A 497 -29.77 -2.28 -11.51
CA LEU A 497 -31.21 -2.28 -11.28
C LEU A 497 -31.77 -0.87 -11.37
N ASP A 498 -33.03 -0.79 -11.84
CA ASP A 498 -33.81 0.44 -11.87
C ASP A 498 -34.33 0.85 -10.47
N GLU A 499 -35.10 1.93 -10.40
CA GLU A 499 -35.69 2.43 -9.16
C GLU A 499 -36.69 1.47 -8.49
N ASN A 500 -37.21 0.49 -9.23
CA ASN A 500 -38.11 -0.57 -8.77
C ASN A 500 -37.37 -1.88 -8.45
N TYR A 501 -36.04 -1.86 -8.47
CA TYR A 501 -35.15 -3.02 -8.24
C TYR A 501 -35.32 -4.13 -9.27
N LYS A 502 -35.83 -3.81 -10.48
CA LYS A 502 -35.84 -4.67 -11.66
C LYS A 502 -34.59 -4.45 -12.50
N ASN A 503 -34.29 -5.36 -13.41
CA ASN A 503 -33.18 -5.15 -14.34
C ASN A 503 -33.33 -3.81 -15.08
N HIS A 504 -32.28 -3.02 -15.10
CA HIS A 504 -32.31 -1.68 -15.68
C HIS A 504 -32.57 -1.79 -17.21
N PRO A 505 -33.60 -1.14 -17.74
CA PRO A 505 -34.02 -1.33 -19.12
C PRO A 505 -32.97 -0.82 -20.12
N GLN A 506 -32.31 0.29 -19.83
CA GLN A 506 -31.31 0.91 -20.72
C GLN A 506 -29.90 0.38 -20.46
N PHE A 507 -29.57 0.05 -19.21
CA PHE A 507 -28.27 -0.43 -18.79
C PHE A 507 -28.40 -1.78 -18.09
N PRO A 508 -28.57 -2.88 -18.82
CA PRO A 508 -28.75 -4.21 -18.25
C PRO A 508 -27.49 -4.67 -17.50
N SER A 509 -27.68 -5.64 -16.61
CA SER A 509 -26.57 -6.28 -15.89
C SER A 509 -25.54 -6.84 -16.88
N VAL A 510 -24.24 -6.73 -16.55
CA VAL A 510 -23.15 -7.13 -17.45
C VAL A 510 -22.33 -8.27 -16.84
N PRO A 511 -21.78 -9.17 -17.66
CA PRO A 511 -20.85 -10.19 -17.18
C PRO A 511 -19.65 -9.55 -16.48
N LEU A 512 -19.20 -10.14 -15.39
CA LEU A 512 -18.09 -9.60 -14.58
C LEU A 512 -16.82 -9.42 -15.41
N TYR A 513 -16.50 -10.36 -16.32
CA TYR A 513 -15.29 -10.27 -17.15
C TYR A 513 -15.32 -9.11 -18.17
N GLU A 514 -16.50 -8.53 -18.48
CA GLU A 514 -16.66 -7.33 -19.29
C GLU A 514 -16.69 -6.03 -18.46
N ALA A 515 -16.65 -6.18 -17.14
CA ALA A 515 -16.72 -5.05 -16.21
C ALA A 515 -15.37 -4.68 -15.59
N PHE A 516 -14.35 -5.52 -15.71
CA PHE A 516 -13.02 -5.21 -15.21
C PHE A 516 -12.41 -4.00 -15.90
N PHE A 517 -11.81 -3.09 -15.14
CA PHE A 517 -11.15 -1.87 -15.63
C PHE A 517 -12.03 -1.02 -16.55
N SER A 518 -13.30 -0.89 -16.19
CA SER A 518 -14.32 -0.21 -17.02
C SER A 518 -15.01 0.94 -16.28
N PRO A 519 -14.27 1.99 -15.81
CA PRO A 519 -14.85 3.15 -15.11
C PRO A 519 -15.82 3.92 -16.03
N TRP A 520 -15.68 3.80 -17.35
CA TRP A 520 -16.61 4.37 -18.33
C TRP A 520 -18.05 3.89 -18.15
N ARG A 521 -18.27 2.67 -17.58
CA ARG A 521 -19.63 2.18 -17.28
C ARG A 521 -20.30 3.03 -16.20
N VAL A 522 -19.55 3.48 -15.21
CA VAL A 522 -20.05 4.41 -14.17
C VAL A 522 -20.31 5.79 -14.78
N ILE A 523 -19.48 6.24 -15.72
CA ILE A 523 -19.61 7.57 -16.33
C ILE A 523 -20.77 7.63 -17.33
N PHE A 524 -20.94 6.62 -18.18
CA PHE A 524 -21.83 6.68 -19.35
C PHE A 524 -23.06 5.77 -19.25
N GLU A 525 -23.12 4.90 -18.25
CA GLU A 525 -24.17 3.89 -18.14
C GLU A 525 -24.93 3.99 -16.79
N GLY A 526 -25.45 5.18 -16.50
CA GLY A 526 -26.39 5.42 -15.40
C GLY A 526 -25.79 5.71 -14.00
N GLY A 527 -24.46 5.84 -13.91
CA GLY A 527 -23.80 6.19 -12.66
C GLY A 527 -23.68 5.03 -11.66
N ILE A 528 -23.49 5.38 -10.38
CA ILE A 528 -23.34 4.39 -9.30
C ILE A 528 -24.70 3.86 -8.78
N ASP A 529 -25.78 4.58 -8.95
CA ASP A 529 -27.07 4.22 -8.36
C ASP A 529 -27.61 2.85 -8.84
N PRO A 530 -27.60 2.51 -10.15
CA PRO A 530 -28.01 1.18 -10.62
C PRO A 530 -27.16 0.05 -10.08
N VAL A 531 -25.86 0.29 -9.92
CA VAL A 531 -24.89 -0.71 -9.39
C VAL A 531 -25.16 -0.91 -7.90
N LEU A 532 -25.31 0.16 -7.11
CA LEU A 532 -25.61 0.08 -5.68
C LEU A 532 -26.96 -0.62 -5.45
N ARG A 533 -28.00 -0.34 -6.25
CA ARG A 533 -29.25 -1.12 -6.18
C ARG A 533 -29.00 -2.58 -6.48
N GLY A 534 -28.13 -2.90 -7.43
CA GLY A 534 -27.71 -4.29 -7.71
C GLY A 534 -27.07 -4.95 -6.50
N LEU A 535 -26.21 -4.23 -5.78
CA LEU A 535 -25.51 -4.74 -4.59
C LEU A 535 -26.46 -5.03 -3.42
N ILE A 536 -27.43 -4.14 -3.16
CA ILE A 536 -28.35 -4.30 -2.03
C ILE A 536 -29.64 -5.06 -2.39
N GLY A 537 -29.94 -5.20 -3.68
CA GLY A 537 -31.15 -5.84 -4.19
C GLY A 537 -30.95 -7.25 -4.78
N ARG A 538 -29.72 -7.71 -4.90
CA ARG A 538 -29.39 -9.06 -5.38
C ARG A 538 -28.57 -9.82 -4.34
N PRO A 539 -28.74 -11.16 -4.27
CA PRO A 539 -27.99 -11.99 -3.35
C PRO A 539 -26.52 -12.11 -3.75
N ALA A 540 -25.66 -12.38 -2.78
CA ALA A 540 -24.31 -12.89 -3.02
C ALA A 540 -24.38 -14.31 -3.62
N LYS A 541 -23.28 -14.81 -4.17
CA LYS A 541 -23.16 -16.23 -4.46
C LYS A 541 -22.94 -16.98 -3.15
N LEU A 542 -23.65 -18.06 -2.95
CA LEU A 542 -23.39 -18.97 -1.85
C LEU A 542 -22.12 -19.79 -2.14
N ASN A 543 -21.19 -19.87 -1.19
CA ASN A 543 -20.09 -20.81 -1.27
C ASN A 543 -20.57 -22.17 -0.75
N THR A 544 -20.74 -23.12 -1.65
CA THR A 544 -20.96 -24.52 -1.32
C THR A 544 -19.73 -25.33 -1.67
N GLN A 545 -19.56 -26.50 -1.03
CA GLN A 545 -18.37 -27.33 -1.21
C GLN A 545 -18.24 -27.91 -2.62
N ASP A 546 -19.35 -27.98 -3.37
CA ASP A 546 -19.38 -28.49 -4.73
C ASP A 546 -19.31 -27.37 -5.79
N HIS A 547 -19.65 -26.14 -5.43
CA HIS A 547 -19.77 -24.99 -6.34
C HIS A 547 -19.06 -23.77 -5.77
N MET A 548 -17.71 -23.81 -5.74
CA MET A 548 -16.92 -22.80 -5.03
C MET A 548 -16.67 -21.55 -5.84
N LEU A 549 -16.00 -21.61 -6.99
CA LEU A 549 -15.54 -20.43 -7.72
C LEU A 549 -16.12 -20.36 -9.13
N VAL A 550 -16.72 -19.21 -9.47
CA VAL A 550 -17.31 -18.96 -10.79
C VAL A 550 -16.28 -18.88 -11.91
N ASN A 551 -16.68 -19.27 -13.14
CA ASN A 551 -15.82 -19.24 -14.31
C ASN A 551 -15.30 -17.84 -14.66
N ALA A 552 -16.06 -16.78 -14.37
CA ALA A 552 -15.60 -15.40 -14.55
C ALA A 552 -14.28 -15.09 -13.81
N LEU A 553 -13.99 -15.75 -12.68
CA LEU A 553 -12.78 -15.60 -11.88
C LEU A 553 -11.75 -16.69 -12.10
N ARG A 554 -12.19 -17.91 -12.49
CA ARG A 554 -11.32 -19.05 -12.69
C ARG A 554 -10.79 -19.13 -14.13
N GLU A 555 -11.62 -18.72 -15.11
CA GLU A 555 -11.35 -18.90 -16.53
C GLU A 555 -11.27 -17.60 -17.33
N ARG A 556 -11.72 -16.46 -16.74
CA ARG A 556 -11.82 -15.18 -17.43
C ARG A 556 -11.30 -13.99 -16.62
N LEU A 557 -10.53 -14.24 -15.56
CA LEU A 557 -10.02 -13.15 -14.72
C LEU A 557 -9.15 -12.20 -15.57
N PHE A 558 -9.61 -10.96 -15.71
CA PHE A 558 -8.98 -9.88 -16.47
C PHE A 558 -8.85 -10.12 -17.99
N ALA A 559 -9.57 -11.08 -18.53
CA ALA A 559 -9.58 -11.37 -19.97
C ALA A 559 -10.89 -10.93 -20.62
N PHE A 560 -10.84 -9.96 -21.53
CA PHE A 560 -11.98 -9.57 -22.38
C PHE A 560 -12.10 -10.44 -23.62
N THR A 561 -11.01 -11.01 -24.08
CA THR A 561 -10.89 -11.80 -25.30
C THR A 561 -10.29 -13.16 -25.00
N SER A 562 -10.14 -14.01 -26.02
CA SER A 562 -9.68 -15.38 -26.00
C SER A 562 -8.24 -15.63 -25.47
N HIS A 563 -7.59 -14.65 -24.88
CA HIS A 563 -6.28 -14.84 -24.25
C HIS A 563 -6.40 -15.67 -22.97
N ILE A 564 -5.33 -16.35 -22.63
CA ILE A 564 -5.22 -17.14 -21.40
C ILE A 564 -5.46 -16.20 -20.20
N ALA A 565 -6.62 -16.30 -19.58
CA ALA A 565 -6.95 -15.56 -18.37
C ALA A 565 -6.21 -16.10 -17.15
N LEU A 566 -6.07 -15.28 -16.13
CA LEU A 566 -5.61 -15.73 -14.81
C LEU A 566 -6.69 -16.60 -14.14
N ASP A 567 -6.26 -17.41 -13.18
CA ASP A 567 -7.10 -18.25 -12.34
C ASP A 567 -6.95 -17.80 -10.88
N LEU A 568 -8.01 -17.22 -10.33
CA LEU A 568 -7.96 -16.63 -8.98
C LEU A 568 -7.75 -17.68 -7.89
N ALA A 569 -8.29 -18.89 -8.05
CA ALA A 569 -8.08 -19.98 -7.11
C ALA A 569 -6.60 -20.41 -7.06
N SER A 570 -6.04 -20.67 -8.25
CA SER A 570 -4.62 -20.99 -8.38
C SER A 570 -3.73 -19.88 -7.83
N LEU A 571 -4.06 -18.61 -8.10
CA LEU A 571 -3.32 -17.45 -7.56
C LEU A 571 -3.37 -17.39 -6.03
N ASN A 572 -4.50 -17.68 -5.39
CA ASN A 572 -4.60 -17.69 -3.92
C ASN A 572 -3.72 -18.76 -3.30
N MET A 573 -3.76 -19.98 -3.82
CA MET A 573 -2.91 -21.09 -3.33
C MET A 573 -1.43 -20.81 -3.60
N GLN A 574 -1.08 -20.37 -4.82
CA GLN A 574 0.30 -20.05 -5.20
C GLN A 574 0.87 -18.93 -4.33
N ARG A 575 0.06 -17.90 -4.00
CA ARG A 575 0.45 -16.82 -3.09
C ARG A 575 0.63 -17.32 -1.65
N GLY A 576 -0.23 -18.21 -1.17
CA GLY A 576 -0.06 -18.83 0.14
C GLY A 576 1.27 -19.58 0.25
N ARG A 577 1.67 -20.29 -0.81
CA ARG A 577 2.98 -20.98 -0.93
C ARG A 577 4.13 -19.97 -1.02
N ASP A 578 4.00 -18.90 -1.82
CA ASP A 578 5.00 -17.82 -1.94
C ASP A 578 5.28 -17.14 -0.61
N HIS A 579 4.24 -16.93 0.20
CA HIS A 579 4.37 -16.32 1.51
C HIS A 579 4.78 -17.29 2.62
N ALA A 580 5.05 -18.55 2.26
CA ALA A 580 5.46 -19.61 3.19
C ALA A 580 4.56 -19.68 4.44
N ILE A 581 3.23 -19.63 4.21
CA ILE A 581 2.25 -19.73 5.29
C ILE A 581 2.44 -21.06 6.02
N PRO A 582 2.74 -21.06 7.32
CA PRO A 582 3.43 -22.17 7.97
C PRO A 582 2.55 -23.20 8.66
N GLY A 583 3.25 -24.32 9.00
CA GLY A 583 2.99 -25.17 10.14
C GLY A 583 4.25 -25.31 11.01
N LYS A 584 4.13 -25.59 12.28
CA LYS A 584 5.21 -25.62 13.27
C LYS A 584 6.04 -26.95 13.16
N PHE A 585 7.38 -26.84 13.02
CA PHE A 585 8.39 -27.93 12.94
C PHE A 585 8.39 -28.81 11.68
N ILE A 586 9.50 -29.48 11.47
CA ILE A 586 9.96 -30.28 10.32
C ILE A 586 8.94 -31.22 9.68
N SER A 587 7.79 -31.47 10.32
CA SER A 587 6.75 -32.42 9.88
C SER A 587 5.32 -31.87 9.82
N ALA A 588 5.07 -30.56 9.97
CA ALA A 588 3.72 -30.06 10.15
C ALA A 588 3.25 -29.12 9.04
N SER A 589 2.06 -29.34 8.61
CA SER A 589 1.22 -28.85 7.53
C SER A 589 0.73 -27.43 7.60
N CYS A 590 0.34 -26.90 6.44
CA CYS A 590 -0.28 -25.57 6.35
C CYS A 590 -1.62 -25.51 7.07
N TYR A 591 -2.62 -26.32 6.67
CA TYR A 591 -3.98 -26.27 7.20
C TYR A 591 -4.10 -26.71 8.66
N ASN A 592 -3.59 -27.90 9.01
CA ASN A 592 -3.70 -28.45 10.36
C ASN A 592 -2.96 -27.62 11.45
N ALA A 593 -1.84 -27.00 11.10
CA ALA A 593 -1.13 -26.11 12.04
C ALA A 593 -2.01 -24.93 12.46
N TRP A 594 -2.74 -24.34 11.52
CA TRP A 594 -3.66 -23.26 11.80
C TRP A 594 -4.90 -23.71 12.57
N ARG A 595 -5.39 -24.92 12.32
CA ARG A 595 -6.44 -25.51 13.17
C ARG A 595 -5.96 -25.69 14.60
N ARG A 596 -4.76 -26.25 14.79
CA ARG A 596 -4.13 -26.35 16.14
C ARG A 596 -3.92 -24.97 16.79
N PHE A 597 -3.49 -23.97 16.03
CA PHE A 597 -3.35 -22.58 16.50
C PHE A 597 -4.69 -22.01 17.01
N CYS A 598 -5.79 -22.39 16.39
CA CYS A 598 -7.15 -21.99 16.79
C CYS A 598 -7.76 -22.90 17.86
N GLY A 599 -7.04 -23.94 18.34
CA GLY A 599 -7.57 -24.91 19.31
C GLY A 599 -8.63 -25.85 18.71
N LEU A 600 -8.63 -26.02 17.38
CA LEU A 600 -9.54 -26.89 16.64
C LEU A 600 -8.91 -28.28 16.43
N SER A 601 -9.74 -29.31 16.24
CA SER A 601 -9.29 -30.65 15.86
C SER A 601 -8.48 -30.59 14.55
N ALA A 602 -7.35 -31.27 14.49
CA ALA A 602 -6.48 -31.37 13.33
C ALA A 602 -6.53 -32.79 12.76
N PRO A 603 -7.28 -33.02 11.64
CA PRO A 603 -7.48 -34.36 11.08
C PRO A 603 -6.17 -34.97 10.60
N GLN A 604 -5.95 -36.27 10.92
CA GLN A 604 -4.71 -36.98 10.56
C GLN A 604 -4.88 -37.89 9.34
N ASN A 605 -6.12 -38.26 9.02
CA ASN A 605 -6.48 -39.17 7.96
C ASN A 605 -7.76 -38.71 7.23
N GLU A 606 -8.15 -39.44 6.19
CA GLU A 606 -9.34 -39.16 5.37
C GLU A 606 -10.63 -39.14 6.20
N GLN A 607 -10.78 -40.10 7.10
CA GLN A 607 -12.00 -40.26 7.92
C GLN A 607 -12.18 -39.05 8.86
N GLU A 608 -11.11 -38.64 9.54
CA GLU A 608 -11.15 -37.47 10.40
C GLU A 608 -11.36 -36.18 9.58
N LEU A 609 -10.77 -36.11 8.36
CA LEU A 609 -10.97 -35.00 7.46
C LEU A 609 -12.42 -34.91 6.98
N ALA A 610 -13.03 -36.08 6.69
CA ALA A 610 -14.44 -36.15 6.30
C ALA A 610 -15.38 -35.63 7.40
N VAL A 611 -15.08 -35.91 8.67
CA VAL A 611 -15.83 -35.36 9.81
C VAL A 611 -15.65 -33.83 9.88
N VAL A 612 -14.44 -33.31 9.72
CA VAL A 612 -14.17 -31.87 9.76
C VAL A 612 -14.85 -31.13 8.61
N MET A 613 -14.79 -31.68 7.41
CA MET A 613 -15.40 -31.10 6.21
C MET A 613 -16.92 -31.36 6.15
N ASN A 614 -17.45 -32.26 6.98
CA ASN A 614 -18.81 -32.77 6.88
C ASN A 614 -19.14 -33.24 5.45
N ASN A 615 -18.15 -33.83 4.75
CA ASN A 615 -18.22 -34.21 3.35
C ASN A 615 -17.15 -35.27 3.03
N THR A 616 -17.57 -36.53 2.88
CA THR A 616 -16.67 -37.67 2.64
C THR A 616 -16.04 -37.60 1.23
N GLU A 617 -16.82 -37.21 0.23
CA GLU A 617 -16.33 -37.14 -1.15
C GLU A 617 -15.29 -36.03 -1.32
N LEU A 618 -15.51 -34.86 -0.71
CA LEU A 618 -14.53 -33.79 -0.72
C LEU A 618 -13.25 -34.20 0.01
N ALA A 619 -13.36 -34.85 1.18
CA ALA A 619 -12.21 -35.35 1.93
C ALA A 619 -11.39 -36.35 1.08
N ARG A 620 -12.06 -37.30 0.40
CA ARG A 620 -11.42 -38.26 -0.51
C ARG A 620 -10.65 -37.54 -1.64
N LYS A 621 -11.29 -36.57 -2.33
CA LYS A 621 -10.64 -35.76 -3.39
C LYS A 621 -9.45 -34.98 -2.89
N LEU A 622 -9.53 -34.41 -1.67
CA LEU A 622 -8.41 -33.69 -1.05
C LEU A 622 -7.24 -34.64 -0.76
N ILE A 623 -7.49 -35.84 -0.22
CA ILE A 623 -6.43 -36.82 0.05
C ILE A 623 -5.83 -37.37 -1.25
N GLU A 624 -6.60 -37.62 -2.28
CA GLU A 624 -6.08 -38.00 -3.61
C GLU A 624 -5.09 -36.97 -4.17
N LEU A 625 -5.36 -35.67 -3.95
CA LEU A 625 -4.50 -34.58 -4.45
C LEU A 625 -3.28 -34.32 -3.55
N TYR A 626 -3.46 -34.31 -2.23
CA TYR A 626 -2.44 -33.86 -1.28
C TYR A 626 -1.73 -34.99 -0.53
N GLY A 627 -2.22 -36.22 -0.64
CA GLY A 627 -1.70 -37.41 0.05
C GLY A 627 -2.04 -37.48 1.54
N THR A 628 -2.15 -36.34 2.20
CA THR A 628 -2.45 -36.24 3.64
C THR A 628 -3.12 -34.90 3.96
N PRO A 629 -3.99 -34.81 4.99
CA PRO A 629 -4.55 -33.52 5.43
C PRO A 629 -3.48 -32.49 5.80
N GLU A 630 -2.32 -32.97 6.22
CA GLU A 630 -1.17 -32.14 6.62
C GLU A 630 -0.60 -31.28 5.46
N ASN A 631 -0.80 -31.64 4.19
CA ASN A 631 -0.28 -30.94 3.02
C ASN A 631 -1.27 -29.93 2.41
N ILE A 632 -2.52 -29.90 2.85
CA ILE A 632 -3.57 -29.03 2.29
C ILE A 632 -3.19 -27.56 2.43
N ASP A 633 -3.27 -26.81 1.33
CA ASP A 633 -3.09 -25.35 1.34
C ASP A 633 -4.13 -24.69 2.28
N VAL A 634 -3.69 -23.79 3.16
CA VAL A 634 -4.55 -23.22 4.21
C VAL A 634 -5.77 -22.49 3.65
N TRP A 635 -5.63 -21.79 2.51
CA TRP A 635 -6.77 -21.12 1.89
C TRP A 635 -7.83 -22.14 1.45
N LEU A 636 -7.41 -23.20 0.77
CA LEU A 636 -8.33 -24.25 0.30
C LEU A 636 -9.01 -24.96 1.49
N GLY A 637 -8.24 -25.41 2.47
CA GLY A 637 -8.78 -26.07 3.66
C GLY A 637 -9.78 -25.20 4.41
N GLY A 638 -9.46 -23.91 4.57
CA GLY A 638 -10.34 -22.99 5.29
C GLY A 638 -11.63 -22.62 4.55
N VAL A 639 -11.61 -22.51 3.21
CA VAL A 639 -12.85 -22.25 2.43
C VAL A 639 -13.70 -23.50 2.20
N ALA A 640 -13.11 -24.67 2.37
CA ALA A 640 -13.77 -25.95 2.23
C ALA A 640 -14.50 -26.41 3.52
N GLU A 641 -14.20 -25.81 4.67
CA GLU A 641 -14.93 -26.08 5.91
C GLU A 641 -16.41 -25.66 5.79
N PRO A 642 -17.35 -26.41 6.40
CA PRO A 642 -18.73 -25.95 6.54
C PRO A 642 -18.79 -24.66 7.34
N PHE A 643 -19.76 -23.80 7.06
CA PHE A 643 -19.93 -22.54 7.74
C PHE A 643 -20.09 -22.70 9.26
N ALA A 644 -19.43 -21.83 10.02
CA ALA A 644 -19.75 -21.64 11.42
C ALA A 644 -21.22 -21.15 11.57
N PRO A 645 -21.94 -21.54 12.61
CA PRO A 645 -23.35 -21.16 12.79
C PRO A 645 -23.55 -19.66 12.70
N GLY A 646 -24.44 -19.21 11.82
CA GLY A 646 -24.74 -17.79 11.56
C GLY A 646 -23.66 -17.00 10.83
N GLY A 647 -22.57 -17.66 10.40
CA GLY A 647 -21.47 -17.07 9.64
C GLY A 647 -21.47 -17.46 8.15
N ARG A 648 -20.42 -17.01 7.45
CA ARG A 648 -20.14 -17.34 6.03
C ARG A 648 -18.72 -17.83 5.79
N VAL A 649 -18.04 -18.21 6.86
CA VAL A 649 -16.73 -18.88 6.87
C VAL A 649 -16.76 -20.05 7.82
N GLY A 650 -15.89 -21.05 7.62
CA GLY A 650 -15.68 -22.16 8.53
C GLY A 650 -14.99 -21.76 9.84
N SER A 651 -14.92 -22.71 10.77
CA SER A 651 -14.40 -22.47 12.13
C SER A 651 -12.96 -21.92 12.14
N LEU A 652 -12.10 -22.39 11.21
CA LEU A 652 -10.73 -21.91 11.08
C LEU A 652 -10.69 -20.41 10.71
N PHE A 653 -11.41 -20.03 9.66
CA PHE A 653 -11.39 -18.63 9.22
C PHE A 653 -12.15 -17.71 10.17
N ALA A 654 -13.21 -18.20 10.83
CA ALA A 654 -13.89 -17.46 11.88
C ALA A 654 -12.92 -17.10 13.03
N CYS A 655 -12.06 -18.03 13.45
CA CYS A 655 -11.02 -17.78 14.44
C CYS A 655 -9.98 -16.77 13.96
N LEU A 656 -9.40 -16.97 12.78
CA LEU A 656 -8.32 -16.11 12.27
C LEU A 656 -8.79 -14.67 12.01
N ILE A 657 -9.96 -14.51 11.41
CA ILE A 657 -10.56 -13.21 11.10
C ILE A 657 -10.90 -12.46 12.39
N SER A 658 -11.63 -13.10 13.32
CA SER A 658 -12.03 -12.44 14.55
C SER A 658 -10.84 -12.03 15.44
N ARG A 659 -9.79 -12.84 15.50
CA ARG A 659 -8.53 -12.51 16.20
C ARG A 659 -7.81 -11.32 15.56
N GLN A 660 -7.76 -11.24 14.22
CA GLN A 660 -7.14 -10.09 13.56
C GLN A 660 -7.90 -8.80 13.87
N PHE A 661 -9.21 -8.80 13.74
CA PHE A 661 -10.01 -7.61 14.03
C PHE A 661 -10.02 -7.25 15.52
N GLN A 662 -9.92 -8.22 16.43
CA GLN A 662 -9.68 -7.96 17.85
C GLN A 662 -8.38 -7.16 18.04
N LYS A 663 -7.28 -7.60 17.43
CA LYS A 663 -5.99 -6.91 17.51
C LYS A 663 -6.04 -5.50 16.91
N ILE A 664 -6.68 -5.34 15.75
CA ILE A 664 -6.88 -4.03 15.10
C ILE A 664 -7.63 -3.08 16.06
N ARG A 665 -8.72 -3.54 16.66
CA ARG A 665 -9.54 -2.77 17.60
C ARG A 665 -8.77 -2.38 18.86
N ASP A 666 -8.15 -3.36 19.50
CA ASP A 666 -7.55 -3.19 20.83
C ASP A 666 -6.19 -2.48 20.77
N GLY A 667 -5.46 -2.59 19.65
CA GLY A 667 -4.17 -1.96 19.42
C GLY A 667 -4.21 -0.58 18.76
N ASP A 668 -5.39 -0.08 18.40
CA ASP A 668 -5.54 1.23 17.78
C ASP A 668 -5.81 2.33 18.81
N ARG A 669 -4.82 3.20 19.04
CA ARG A 669 -4.95 4.32 19.97
C ARG A 669 -6.09 5.29 19.61
N LEU A 670 -6.38 5.42 18.32
CA LEU A 670 -7.40 6.33 17.77
C LEU A 670 -8.70 5.59 17.38
N TRP A 671 -8.93 4.41 17.98
CA TRP A 671 -10.20 3.70 17.85
C TRP A 671 -11.36 4.57 18.33
N PHE A 672 -12.51 4.54 17.63
CA PHE A 672 -13.62 5.48 17.93
C PHE A 672 -14.17 5.39 19.36
N GLU A 673 -14.10 4.22 20.01
CA GLU A 673 -14.51 4.03 21.41
C GLU A 673 -13.42 4.43 22.42
N SER A 674 -12.16 4.62 21.98
CA SER A 674 -11.04 4.96 22.85
C SER A 674 -11.28 6.31 23.57
N ASN A 675 -10.80 6.38 24.82
CA ASN A 675 -10.97 7.60 25.62
C ASN A 675 -10.24 8.80 25.00
N GLY A 676 -10.92 9.95 24.95
CA GLY A 676 -10.36 11.19 24.40
C GLY A 676 -10.37 11.30 22.87
N VAL A 677 -10.79 10.26 22.12
CA VAL A 677 -10.90 10.33 20.66
C VAL A 677 -12.15 11.09 20.25
N PHE A 678 -13.29 10.73 20.82
CA PHE A 678 -14.55 11.43 20.65
C PHE A 678 -15.18 11.72 22.03
N THR A 679 -15.95 12.82 22.12
CA THR A 679 -16.76 13.13 23.31
C THR A 679 -17.91 12.13 23.45
N THR A 680 -18.52 12.06 24.63
CA THR A 680 -19.68 11.18 24.85
C THR A 680 -20.84 11.49 23.91
N LYS A 681 -21.14 12.80 23.66
CA LYS A 681 -22.16 13.20 22.71
C LYS A 681 -21.85 12.75 21.28
N GLN A 682 -20.59 12.90 20.84
CA GLN A 682 -20.13 12.44 19.53
C GLN A 682 -20.22 10.91 19.39
N LYS A 683 -19.85 10.15 20.43
CA LYS A 683 -19.99 8.68 20.44
C LYS A 683 -21.47 8.25 20.36
N THR A 684 -22.36 8.98 21.01
CA THR A 684 -23.82 8.74 20.90
C THR A 684 -24.33 8.98 19.48
N ALA A 685 -23.88 10.06 18.82
CA ALA A 685 -24.22 10.31 17.43
C ALA A 685 -23.64 9.22 16.50
N LEU A 686 -22.39 8.84 16.68
CA LEU A 686 -21.74 7.76 15.93
C LEU A 686 -22.47 6.41 16.05
N ALA A 687 -23.15 6.14 17.15
CA ALA A 687 -23.90 4.90 17.35
C ALA A 687 -25.09 4.73 16.37
N SER A 688 -25.56 5.81 15.74
CA SER A 688 -26.67 5.81 14.77
C SER A 688 -26.23 5.62 13.31
N VAL A 689 -24.93 5.59 13.05
CA VAL A 689 -24.41 5.42 11.67
C VAL A 689 -24.80 4.06 11.10
N SER A 690 -25.17 4.03 9.82
CA SER A 690 -25.42 2.79 9.07
C SER A 690 -25.04 2.97 7.60
N LEU A 691 -24.69 1.86 6.94
CA LEU A 691 -24.42 1.88 5.49
C LEU A 691 -25.67 2.32 4.70
N ALA A 692 -26.86 1.95 5.17
CA ALA A 692 -28.13 2.40 4.58
C ALA A 692 -28.22 3.94 4.57
N ARG A 693 -27.85 4.61 5.67
CA ARG A 693 -27.86 6.07 5.74
C ARG A 693 -26.84 6.70 4.78
N ILE A 694 -25.63 6.18 4.73
CA ILE A 694 -24.59 6.68 3.82
C ILE A 694 -25.06 6.57 2.35
N ILE A 695 -25.69 5.46 1.97
CA ILE A 695 -26.27 5.29 0.63
C ILE A 695 -27.33 6.36 0.38
N CYS A 696 -28.25 6.57 1.33
CA CYS A 696 -29.31 7.56 1.20
C CYS A 696 -28.80 9.00 1.04
N ASP A 697 -27.75 9.37 1.79
CA ASP A 697 -27.23 10.75 1.78
C ASP A 697 -26.44 11.08 0.51
N ASN A 698 -25.90 10.09 -0.21
CA ASN A 698 -24.93 10.28 -1.28
C ASN A 698 -25.39 9.81 -2.66
N THR A 699 -26.63 9.31 -2.77
CA THR A 699 -27.19 8.77 -4.02
C THR A 699 -28.58 9.33 -4.32
N GLY A 700 -29.15 8.96 -5.48
CA GLY A 700 -30.55 9.21 -5.82
C GLY A 700 -31.49 8.08 -5.41
N ILE A 701 -31.01 7.11 -4.65
CA ILE A 701 -31.78 5.94 -4.22
C ILE A 701 -32.74 6.36 -3.10
N LEU A 702 -34.03 6.18 -3.33
CA LEU A 702 -35.08 6.64 -2.40
C LEU A 702 -35.49 5.57 -1.39
N LYS A 703 -35.28 4.29 -1.72
CA LYS A 703 -35.67 3.17 -0.86
C LYS A 703 -34.48 2.21 -0.72
N VAL A 704 -34.20 1.78 0.50
CA VAL A 704 -33.09 0.86 0.82
C VAL A 704 -33.55 -0.17 1.86
N PRO A 705 -32.92 -1.36 1.94
CA PRO A 705 -33.10 -2.21 3.11
C PRO A 705 -32.50 -1.51 4.35
N ARG A 706 -33.08 -1.74 5.53
CA ARG A 706 -32.51 -1.20 6.79
C ARG A 706 -31.12 -1.72 7.08
N ASP A 707 -30.88 -2.99 6.70
CA ASP A 707 -29.56 -3.64 6.72
C ASP A 707 -29.17 -4.01 5.27
N PRO A 708 -28.26 -3.25 4.64
CA PRO A 708 -27.81 -3.49 3.26
C PRO A 708 -27.11 -4.81 3.03
N PHE A 709 -26.65 -5.47 4.09
CA PHE A 709 -25.95 -6.75 3.98
C PHE A 709 -26.91 -7.94 3.95
N ARG A 710 -28.15 -7.78 4.48
CA ARG A 710 -29.12 -8.87 4.51
C ARG A 710 -30.05 -8.83 3.31
N PHE A 711 -30.13 -9.95 2.61
CA PHE A 711 -31.01 -10.08 1.46
C PHE A 711 -32.48 -10.06 1.90
N ARG A 712 -33.25 -9.16 1.33
CA ARG A 712 -34.69 -8.98 1.56
C ARG A 712 -35.39 -8.64 0.26
N SER A 713 -36.67 -8.99 0.16
CA SER A 713 -37.51 -8.54 -0.96
C SER A 713 -37.54 -7.02 -1.01
N PRO A 714 -37.47 -6.37 -2.19
CA PRO A 714 -37.62 -4.93 -2.35
C PRO A 714 -38.94 -4.36 -1.77
N ALA A 715 -39.96 -5.20 -1.64
CA ALA A 715 -41.21 -4.83 -0.96
C ALA A 715 -41.02 -4.44 0.52
N ASN A 716 -39.95 -4.94 1.16
CA ASN A 716 -39.62 -4.64 2.55
C ASN A 716 -38.62 -3.48 2.71
N PHE A 717 -38.25 -2.83 1.60
CA PHE A 717 -37.36 -1.68 1.66
C PHE A 717 -38.09 -0.46 2.21
N VAL A 718 -37.35 0.35 2.94
CA VAL A 718 -37.90 1.56 3.58
C VAL A 718 -37.41 2.81 2.83
N ASN A 719 -38.23 3.87 2.88
CA ASN A 719 -37.81 5.17 2.35
C ASN A 719 -36.62 5.71 3.15
N CYS A 720 -35.70 6.37 2.47
CA CYS A 720 -34.52 6.99 3.06
C CYS A 720 -34.85 7.98 4.20
N GLY A 721 -36.02 8.65 4.15
CA GLY A 721 -36.54 9.50 5.25
C GLY A 721 -36.78 8.73 6.55
N ASN A 722 -36.95 7.39 6.49
CA ASN A 722 -37.19 6.54 7.65
C ASN A 722 -35.90 5.89 8.20
N ILE A 723 -34.73 6.22 7.61
CA ILE A 723 -33.42 5.84 8.13
C ILE A 723 -32.88 7.01 8.96
N PRO A 724 -32.49 6.82 10.23
CA PRO A 724 -31.99 7.89 11.08
C PRO A 724 -30.86 8.68 10.42
N ALA A 725 -30.94 10.00 10.43
CA ALA A 725 -29.90 10.89 9.96
C ALA A 725 -28.74 10.94 10.96
N PHE A 726 -27.52 11.16 10.45
CA PHE A 726 -26.35 11.37 11.30
C PHE A 726 -26.37 12.81 11.85
N ASP A 727 -26.31 12.94 13.18
CA ASP A 727 -26.33 14.22 13.87
C ASP A 727 -24.90 14.78 14.02
N LEU A 728 -24.64 15.95 13.40
CA LEU A 728 -23.37 16.67 13.47
C LEU A 728 -23.34 17.77 14.55
N GLU A 729 -24.45 18.11 15.21
CA GLU A 729 -24.44 19.13 16.28
C GLU A 729 -23.38 18.89 17.37
N PRO A 730 -23.05 17.65 17.78
CA PRO A 730 -21.95 17.41 18.73
C PRO A 730 -20.55 17.85 18.27
N TRP A 731 -20.37 18.25 17.01
CA TRP A 731 -19.12 18.83 16.48
C TRP A 731 -19.12 20.34 16.41
N LYS A 732 -20.22 21.00 16.85
CA LYS A 732 -20.27 22.43 16.95
C LYS A 732 -19.34 22.94 18.05
N GLU A 733 -18.45 23.83 17.69
CA GLU A 733 -17.57 24.51 18.64
C GLU A 733 -18.40 25.46 19.50
N THR A 734 -18.35 25.25 20.81
CA THR A 734 -19.07 26.15 21.76
C THR A 734 -18.05 27.13 22.34
N ASP A 735 -18.48 28.35 22.67
CA ASP A 735 -17.63 29.38 23.27
C ASP A 735 -16.88 28.90 24.52
N ARG A 736 -17.29 27.79 25.14
CA ARG A 736 -16.64 27.18 26.30
C ARG A 736 -15.38 26.38 25.93
N ASP A 737 -15.25 25.91 24.69
CA ASP A 737 -14.08 25.13 24.24
C ASP A 737 -12.91 26.04 23.86
N SER A 738 -13.14 27.35 23.74
CA SER A 738 -12.11 28.40 23.50
C SER A 738 -11.45 28.90 24.78
N ILE A 739 -11.92 28.52 25.97
CA ILE A 739 -11.30 28.88 27.25
C ILE A 739 -10.22 27.84 27.53
N PRO A 740 -8.94 28.25 27.63
CA PRO A 740 -7.89 27.35 28.12
C PRO A 740 -8.32 26.80 29.49
N GLY A 741 -8.29 25.48 29.65
CA GLY A 741 -8.59 24.85 30.92
C GLY A 741 -7.80 25.51 32.06
N PRO A 742 -8.34 25.58 33.28
CA PRO A 742 -7.61 26.14 34.41
C PRO A 742 -6.26 25.46 34.56
N PRO A 743 -5.18 26.18 34.90
CA PRO A 743 -3.89 25.60 35.17
C PRO A 743 -4.04 24.41 36.12
N GLY A 744 -3.44 23.29 35.83
CA GLY A 744 -3.45 22.12 36.68
C GLY A 744 -2.99 22.48 38.09
N PRO A 745 -3.46 21.78 39.13
CA PRO A 745 -2.99 22.02 40.50
C PRO A 745 -1.49 21.95 40.55
N ARG A 746 -0.89 22.93 41.22
CA ARG A 746 0.55 23.01 41.44
C ARG A 746 1.02 21.70 42.06
N GLY A 747 1.98 21.04 41.44
CA GLY A 747 2.58 19.84 42.02
C GLY A 747 3.12 20.09 43.43
N PRO A 748 3.14 19.07 44.31
CA PRO A 748 3.71 19.23 45.62
C PRO A 748 5.16 19.71 45.53
N PRO A 749 5.62 20.57 46.45
CA PRO A 749 7.00 21.00 46.46
C PRO A 749 7.96 19.80 46.52
N GLY A 750 8.93 19.77 45.59
CA GLY A 750 10.00 18.78 45.65
C GLY A 750 10.83 18.92 46.91
N GLU A 751 11.36 17.80 47.41
CA GLU A 751 12.26 17.79 48.56
C GLU A 751 13.48 18.68 48.32
N ARG A 752 13.86 19.41 49.36
CA ARG A 752 14.97 20.38 49.35
C ARG A 752 16.29 19.66 49.08
N GLY A 753 16.88 19.86 47.89
CA GLY A 753 18.21 19.36 47.58
C GLY A 753 19.30 20.08 48.40
N PRO A 754 20.44 19.44 48.59
CA PRO A 754 21.57 20.05 49.36
C PRO A 754 22.08 21.31 48.65
N GLN A 755 22.41 22.30 49.45
CA GLN A 755 22.84 23.64 49.07
C GLN A 755 24.10 23.61 48.19
N GLY A 756 23.97 23.98 46.90
CA GLY A 756 25.08 24.20 45.98
C GLY A 756 25.64 25.61 46.13
N VAL A 757 26.95 25.76 45.89
CA VAL A 757 27.71 27.00 45.98
C VAL A 757 27.17 28.03 45.02
N ALA A 758 26.99 29.24 45.50
CA ALA A 758 26.41 30.35 44.72
C ALA A 758 27.31 30.82 43.57
N GLY A 759 26.74 30.79 42.35
CA GLY A 759 27.20 31.60 41.23
C GLY A 759 26.21 32.76 40.98
N PRO A 760 26.64 33.90 40.48
CA PRO A 760 25.75 35.05 40.33
C PRO A 760 24.78 34.82 39.17
N PRO A 761 23.48 35.06 39.36
CA PRO A 761 22.52 34.98 38.29
C PRO A 761 22.51 36.27 37.47
N GLY A 762 22.55 36.12 36.14
CA GLY A 762 22.07 37.16 35.25
C GLY A 762 20.54 37.20 35.27
N PRO A 763 19.92 38.36 35.07
CA PRO A 763 18.46 38.46 35.08
C PRO A 763 17.85 37.68 33.88
N PRO A 764 16.71 36.98 34.09
CA PRO A 764 16.00 36.38 33.01
C PRO A 764 15.47 37.43 32.05
N GLY A 765 15.71 37.26 30.76
CA GLY A 765 15.12 38.09 29.71
C GLY A 765 13.59 37.91 29.73
N ILE A 766 12.88 39.00 29.53
CA ILE A 766 11.42 39.06 29.41
C ILE A 766 11.01 38.08 28.29
N PRO A 767 9.97 37.22 28.44
CA PRO A 767 9.42 36.47 27.34
C PRO A 767 9.01 37.39 26.20
N GLY A 768 9.51 37.17 25.00
CA GLY A 768 9.12 37.92 23.83
C GLY A 768 7.60 37.75 23.58
N PRO A 769 6.96 38.77 23.00
CA PRO A 769 5.55 38.69 22.65
C PRO A 769 5.29 37.50 21.72
N PRO A 770 4.12 36.86 21.74
CA PRO A 770 3.81 35.76 20.86
C PRO A 770 3.94 36.18 19.41
N ILE A 771 4.80 35.50 18.66
CA ILE A 771 4.99 35.74 17.24
C ILE A 771 3.69 35.31 16.52
N ASN A 772 3.01 36.31 16.01
CA ASN A 772 1.84 36.11 15.15
C ASN A 772 2.33 35.61 13.79
N THR A 773 2.34 34.32 13.55
CA THR A 773 2.84 33.67 12.31
C THR A 773 1.86 33.73 11.14
N THR A 774 0.77 34.49 11.25
CA THR A 774 -0.16 34.73 10.17
C THR A 774 0.37 35.83 9.26
N GLY A 775 1.00 35.46 8.11
CA GLY A 775 1.20 36.41 7.03
C GLY A 775 2.58 36.48 6.37
N GLN A 776 3.61 35.79 6.84
CA GLN A 776 4.93 35.86 6.18
C GLN A 776 5.11 34.71 5.18
N GLN A 777 4.50 34.84 4.00
CA GLN A 777 4.65 33.89 2.90
C GLN A 777 5.58 34.49 1.83
N SER A 778 6.40 33.66 1.23
CA SER A 778 7.23 34.00 0.09
C SER A 778 7.42 32.75 -0.79
N ALA A 779 6.93 32.82 -2.04
CA ALA A 779 7.09 31.74 -2.99
C ALA A 779 7.06 32.27 -4.43
N PHE A 780 7.80 31.60 -5.31
CA PHE A 780 7.73 31.83 -6.76
C PHE A 780 7.97 30.55 -7.54
N PHE A 781 7.46 30.51 -8.76
CA PHE A 781 7.75 29.50 -9.78
C PHE A 781 7.82 30.19 -11.14
N ALA A 782 8.96 30.04 -11.84
CA ALA A 782 9.18 30.63 -13.15
C ALA A 782 9.85 29.64 -14.12
N SER A 783 9.50 29.71 -15.39
CA SER A 783 10.03 28.85 -16.46
C SER A 783 10.59 29.66 -17.62
N VAL A 784 11.31 28.99 -18.52
CA VAL A 784 11.86 29.61 -19.74
C VAL A 784 10.78 29.57 -20.84
N ASN A 785 10.47 30.73 -21.42
CA ASN A 785 9.49 30.92 -22.47
C ASN A 785 10.06 30.92 -23.90
N SER A 786 11.40 31.04 -24.02
CA SER A 786 12.13 31.00 -25.29
C SER A 786 13.53 30.43 -25.07
N ILE A 787 14.16 29.90 -26.12
CA ILE A 787 15.55 29.39 -25.98
C ILE A 787 16.46 30.56 -25.65
N LEU A 788 17.11 30.52 -24.50
CA LEU A 788 18.04 31.56 -24.07
C LEU A 788 19.35 31.44 -24.85
N PRO A 789 19.97 32.58 -25.28
CA PRO A 789 21.22 32.56 -26.03
C PRO A 789 22.40 32.09 -25.18
N ALA A 790 23.41 31.52 -25.83
CA ALA A 790 24.60 30.95 -25.21
C ALA A 790 25.47 31.92 -24.39
N THR A 791 25.19 33.21 -24.42
CA THR A 791 25.94 34.27 -23.75
C THR A 791 25.38 34.70 -22.40
N ALA A 792 24.21 34.21 -22.02
CA ALA A 792 23.56 34.61 -20.77
C ALA A 792 24.27 33.98 -19.56
N LYS A 793 24.90 34.80 -18.69
CA LYS A 793 25.51 34.31 -17.45
C LYS A 793 24.44 33.90 -16.41
N VAL A 794 23.46 34.77 -16.17
CA VAL A 794 22.32 34.50 -15.27
C VAL A 794 21.16 33.97 -16.12
N VAL A 795 20.56 32.87 -15.66
CA VAL A 795 19.41 32.28 -16.33
C VAL A 795 18.15 33.06 -15.97
N VAL A 796 17.56 33.69 -16.97
CA VAL A 796 16.31 34.44 -16.81
C VAL A 796 15.13 33.55 -17.12
N PHE A 797 14.40 33.11 -16.10
CA PHE A 797 13.14 32.36 -16.26
C PHE A 797 12.00 33.38 -16.41
N GLY A 798 11.76 33.80 -17.66
CA GLY A 798 10.91 34.96 -18.00
C GLY A 798 9.41 34.68 -17.93
N GLN A 799 8.98 33.41 -17.96
CA GLN A 799 7.59 33.03 -17.81
C GLN A 799 7.29 32.73 -16.33
N VAL A 800 6.74 33.69 -15.64
CA VAL A 800 6.37 33.57 -14.23
C VAL A 800 5.00 32.90 -14.12
N LEU A 801 4.95 31.72 -13.49
CA LEU A 801 3.73 30.97 -13.23
C LEU A 801 3.15 31.30 -11.86
N TYR A 802 4.00 31.64 -10.89
CA TYR A 802 3.61 32.13 -9.57
C TYR A 802 4.70 33.07 -9.02
N ASN A 803 4.32 34.18 -8.45
CA ASN A 803 5.19 35.14 -7.76
C ASN A 803 4.31 36.06 -6.88
N GLY A 804 3.55 35.49 -5.97
CA GLY A 804 2.49 36.16 -5.22
C GLY A 804 2.96 37.38 -4.42
N GLN A 805 4.22 37.38 -3.97
CA GLN A 805 4.81 38.50 -3.19
C GLN A 805 5.80 39.38 -4.00
N ASN A 806 5.94 39.13 -5.29
CA ASN A 806 6.87 39.83 -6.18
C ASN A 806 8.35 39.79 -5.76
N HIS A 807 8.77 38.72 -5.08
CA HIS A 807 10.15 38.57 -4.63
C HIS A 807 11.10 38.00 -5.70
N TYR A 808 10.58 37.45 -6.78
CA TYR A 808 11.34 37.04 -7.97
C TYR A 808 11.22 38.09 -9.06
N ASN A 809 12.35 38.53 -9.62
CA ASN A 809 12.37 39.50 -10.72
C ASN A 809 12.57 38.76 -12.05
N GLN A 810 11.53 38.74 -12.87
CA GLN A 810 11.49 38.05 -14.18
C GLN A 810 12.44 38.68 -15.24
N THR A 811 12.93 39.90 -15.05
CA THR A 811 13.85 40.56 -16.00
C THR A 811 15.29 40.22 -15.65
N SER A 812 15.66 40.17 -14.38
CA SER A 812 17.00 39.82 -13.93
C SER A 812 17.26 38.36 -13.65
N GLY A 813 16.20 37.51 -13.53
CA GLY A 813 16.32 36.11 -13.15
C GLY A 813 16.67 35.86 -11.68
N MET A 814 16.52 36.89 -10.83
CA MET A 814 16.97 36.83 -9.43
C MET A 814 15.78 36.85 -8.44
N PHE A 815 15.83 35.98 -7.46
CA PHE A 815 15.01 36.08 -6.26
C PHE A 815 15.69 37.05 -5.27
N LEU A 816 14.92 37.98 -4.70
CA LEU A 816 15.37 38.93 -3.66
C LEU A 816 14.64 38.62 -2.35
N CYS A 817 15.38 38.24 -1.33
CA CYS A 817 14.82 37.94 -0.02
C CYS A 817 14.27 39.21 0.65
N GLN A 818 12.97 39.28 0.86
CA GLN A 818 12.29 40.33 1.61
C GLN A 818 11.95 39.92 3.04
N ILE A 819 11.77 38.61 3.27
CA ILE A 819 11.43 38.02 4.53
C ILE A 819 12.59 37.13 4.98
N PRO A 820 13.34 37.49 6.03
CA PRO A 820 14.41 36.62 6.56
C PRO A 820 13.85 35.25 6.95
N GLY A 821 14.59 34.17 6.62
CA GLY A 821 14.12 32.86 6.90
C GLY A 821 14.90 31.73 6.21
N VAL A 822 14.44 30.51 6.37
CA VAL A 822 14.96 29.34 5.67
C VAL A 822 14.09 29.08 4.46
N TYR A 823 14.73 29.02 3.30
CA TYR A 823 14.10 28.85 2.00
C TYR A 823 14.55 27.56 1.32
N GLU A 824 13.65 26.94 0.59
CA GLU A 824 13.97 25.87 -0.34
C GLU A 824 13.94 26.41 -1.76
N PHE A 825 15.02 26.15 -2.53
CA PHE A 825 15.12 26.47 -3.95
C PHE A 825 15.31 25.20 -4.77
N GLU A 826 14.68 25.13 -5.92
CA GLU A 826 14.80 24.03 -6.86
C GLU A 826 14.86 24.56 -8.28
N PHE A 827 15.76 24.01 -9.11
CA PHE A 827 15.85 24.35 -10.52
C PHE A 827 16.13 23.14 -11.40
N SER A 828 15.66 23.20 -12.63
CA SER A 828 15.99 22.25 -13.69
C SER A 828 16.33 23.05 -14.97
N CYS A 829 17.50 22.82 -15.53
CA CYS A 829 17.97 23.46 -16.75
C CYS A 829 18.21 22.39 -17.83
N ILE A 830 17.56 22.52 -18.99
CA ILE A 830 17.70 21.64 -20.13
C ILE A 830 18.43 22.37 -21.25
N GLY A 831 19.62 21.91 -21.62
CA GLY A 831 20.41 22.46 -22.73
C GLY A 831 20.16 21.74 -24.04
N THR A 832 20.26 22.45 -25.18
CA THR A 832 20.07 21.87 -26.53
C THR A 832 21.28 21.09 -27.01
N ARG A 833 22.46 21.24 -26.36
CA ARG A 833 23.69 20.44 -26.59
C ARG A 833 24.43 20.26 -25.26
N SER A 834 25.46 21.00 -24.97
CA SER A 834 26.20 20.96 -23.70
C SER A 834 25.84 22.17 -22.84
N LEU A 835 25.49 21.96 -21.57
CA LEU A 835 25.12 23.03 -20.64
C LEU A 835 26.32 23.68 -19.92
N GLY A 836 27.53 23.16 -20.01
CA GLY A 836 28.60 23.59 -19.12
C GLY A 836 28.25 23.39 -17.64
N PHE A 837 28.79 24.22 -16.74
CA PHE A 837 28.41 24.16 -15.33
C PHE A 837 27.23 25.08 -15.03
N VAL A 838 26.16 24.51 -14.50
CA VAL A 838 24.99 25.25 -13.98
C VAL A 838 25.12 25.33 -12.46
N THR A 839 25.00 26.53 -11.90
CA THR A 839 25.18 26.76 -10.47
C THR A 839 24.05 27.56 -9.88
N LEU A 840 23.59 27.17 -8.69
CA LEU A 840 22.76 28.02 -7.83
C LEU A 840 23.68 28.91 -6.99
N LYS A 841 23.44 30.19 -7.02
CA LYS A 841 24.25 31.19 -6.30
C LYS A 841 23.42 32.01 -5.31
N LYS A 842 24.03 32.30 -4.17
CA LYS A 842 23.56 33.28 -3.19
C LYS A 842 24.60 34.41 -3.12
N ASN A 843 24.23 35.65 -3.43
CA ASN A 843 25.11 36.83 -3.35
C ASN A 843 26.48 36.62 -4.03
N ASN A 844 26.48 36.05 -5.22
CA ASN A 844 27.68 35.68 -6.02
C ASN A 844 28.48 34.48 -5.50
N ARG A 845 28.12 33.89 -4.35
CA ARG A 845 28.72 32.66 -3.83
C ARG A 845 27.96 31.44 -4.39
N VAL A 846 28.72 30.43 -4.82
CA VAL A 846 28.15 29.16 -5.27
C VAL A 846 27.67 28.36 -4.06
N GLU A 847 26.38 28.00 -4.05
CA GLU A 847 25.77 27.19 -3.02
C GLU A 847 25.53 25.72 -3.51
N LEU A 848 25.33 25.56 -4.82
CA LEU A 848 25.12 24.24 -5.42
C LEU A 848 25.61 24.22 -6.86
N THR A 849 26.35 23.16 -7.21
CA THR A 849 26.72 22.83 -8.59
C THR A 849 26.31 21.39 -8.85
N PRO A 850 25.15 21.13 -9.49
CA PRO A 850 24.75 19.77 -9.82
C PRO A 850 25.59 19.21 -10.96
N GLU A 851 25.66 17.87 -11.05
CA GLU A 851 26.22 17.21 -12.21
C GLU A 851 25.35 17.47 -13.45
N THR A 852 26.00 17.70 -14.58
CA THR A 852 25.32 17.82 -15.86
C THR A 852 25.25 16.47 -16.54
N VAL A 853 24.05 15.93 -16.74
CA VAL A 853 23.81 14.65 -17.40
C VAL A 853 23.61 14.88 -18.89
N ALA A 854 24.43 14.25 -19.72
CA ALA A 854 24.26 14.26 -21.16
C ALA A 854 23.18 13.23 -21.60
N LEU A 855 22.18 13.70 -22.32
CA LEU A 855 21.08 12.90 -22.86
C LEU A 855 21.11 12.98 -24.38
N ASN A 856 21.82 12.11 -25.06
CA ASN A 856 21.98 12.07 -26.54
C ASN A 856 22.17 13.45 -27.19
N THR A 857 21.07 14.19 -27.45
CA THR A 857 21.07 15.51 -28.09
C THR A 857 20.84 16.68 -27.12
N ARG A 858 20.65 16.41 -25.83
CA ARG A 858 20.35 17.40 -24.79
C ARG A 858 21.20 17.16 -23.54
N SER A 859 21.33 18.17 -22.72
CA SER A 859 21.94 18.06 -21.38
C SER A 859 20.96 18.54 -20.34
N LEU A 860 20.98 17.92 -19.17
CA LEU A 860 20.13 18.23 -18.02
C LEU A 860 20.99 18.53 -16.80
N ALA A 861 20.68 19.62 -16.10
CA ALA A 861 21.24 19.98 -14.81
C ALA A 861 20.10 20.30 -13.85
N GLU A 862 19.97 19.56 -12.77
CA GLU A 862 18.93 19.73 -11.74
C GLU A 862 19.55 19.87 -10.37
N GLY A 863 19.00 20.78 -9.56
CA GLY A 863 19.51 21.00 -8.23
C GLY A 863 18.44 21.50 -7.26
N LYS A 864 18.60 21.13 -5.99
CA LYS A 864 17.74 21.54 -4.90
C LYS A 864 18.59 21.90 -3.69
N ALA A 865 18.35 23.05 -3.08
CA ALA A 865 19.09 23.53 -1.92
C ALA A 865 18.18 24.19 -0.89
N VAL A 866 18.54 24.04 0.39
CA VAL A 866 17.90 24.75 1.50
C VAL A 866 18.88 25.77 2.02
N LEU A 867 18.50 27.06 1.95
CA LEU A 867 19.35 28.18 2.28
C LEU A 867 18.75 29.07 3.37
N SER A 868 19.54 29.48 4.35
CA SER A 868 19.17 30.54 5.28
C SER A 868 19.45 31.91 4.64
N LEU A 869 18.41 32.72 4.53
CA LEU A 869 18.48 34.03 3.88
C LEU A 869 18.18 35.18 4.84
N GLN A 870 18.94 36.28 4.70
CA GLN A 870 18.66 37.54 5.32
C GLN A 870 17.97 38.48 4.32
N ARG A 871 17.31 39.52 4.82
CA ARG A 871 16.69 40.52 3.95
C ARG A 871 17.72 41.18 3.04
N GLY A 872 17.45 41.19 1.76
CA GLY A 872 18.35 41.70 0.73
C GLY A 872 19.23 40.63 0.04
N ASP A 873 19.27 39.41 0.55
CA ASP A 873 19.99 38.31 -0.12
C ASP A 873 19.36 38.00 -1.49
N ARG A 874 20.23 37.73 -2.46
CA ARG A 874 19.83 37.40 -3.84
C ARG A 874 20.19 35.98 -4.16
N VAL A 875 19.21 35.19 -4.70
CA VAL A 875 19.40 33.81 -5.15
C VAL A 875 19.05 33.70 -6.62
N TYR A 876 19.91 33.07 -7.39
CA TYR A 876 19.74 32.91 -8.84
C TYR A 876 20.54 31.74 -9.40
N VAL A 877 20.15 31.28 -10.59
CA VAL A 877 20.84 30.26 -11.35
C VAL A 877 21.77 30.90 -12.38
N GLU A 878 23.03 30.47 -12.43
CA GLU A 878 24.04 30.97 -13.34
C GLU A 878 24.65 29.78 -14.16
N VAL A 879 24.97 30.05 -15.42
CA VAL A 879 25.66 29.10 -16.30
C VAL A 879 27.06 29.65 -16.61
N SER A 880 28.09 28.83 -16.34
CA SER A 880 29.48 29.17 -16.65
C SER A 880 29.92 28.51 -17.96
N ARG A 881 30.42 29.36 -18.91
CA ARG A 881 31.01 29.05 -20.20
C ARG A 881 30.15 28.21 -21.18
N SER A 882 29.88 28.84 -22.34
CA SER A 882 29.38 28.27 -23.60
C SER A 882 28.27 27.21 -23.48
N ALA A 883 27.16 27.56 -22.80
CA ALA A 883 25.94 26.83 -22.93
C ALA A 883 25.29 27.14 -24.28
N ASN A 884 25.12 26.15 -25.12
CA ASN A 884 24.34 26.27 -26.36
C ASN A 884 22.83 26.27 -26.06
N GLY A 885 22.35 27.38 -25.46
CA GLY A 885 20.92 27.62 -25.26
C GLY A 885 20.27 26.77 -24.16
N ILE A 886 19.53 27.41 -23.25
CA ILE A 886 18.66 26.76 -22.28
C ILE A 886 17.29 26.68 -22.94
N GLY A 887 16.77 25.45 -23.06
CA GLY A 887 15.54 25.16 -23.80
C GLY A 887 14.27 25.20 -22.95
N PHE A 888 13.15 25.02 -23.62
CA PHE A 888 11.83 24.87 -22.99
C PHE A 888 11.82 23.75 -21.94
N SER A 889 10.97 23.87 -20.96
CA SER A 889 10.84 22.98 -19.80
C SER A 889 11.93 23.19 -18.71
N SER A 890 12.77 24.24 -18.83
CA SER A 890 13.64 24.67 -17.74
C SER A 890 12.86 25.55 -16.76
N TYR A 891 13.06 25.37 -15.45
CA TYR A 891 12.37 26.13 -14.42
C TYR A 891 13.27 26.48 -13.22
N PHE A 892 12.84 27.47 -12.45
CA PHE A 892 13.40 27.85 -11.16
C PHE A 892 12.28 28.21 -10.21
N SER A 893 12.30 27.64 -9.03
CA SER A 893 11.32 27.87 -7.98
C SER A 893 11.97 28.07 -6.62
N GLY A 894 11.26 28.74 -5.74
CA GLY A 894 11.67 28.88 -4.35
C GLY A 894 10.52 29.26 -3.44
N HIS A 895 10.58 28.80 -2.20
CA HIS A 895 9.60 29.15 -1.19
C HIS A 895 10.20 29.13 0.21
N ILE A 896 9.61 29.94 1.09
CA ILE A 896 10.01 30.00 2.49
C ILE A 896 9.48 28.74 3.22
N LEU A 897 10.36 28.06 3.93
CA LEU A 897 10.01 26.93 4.79
C LEU A 897 9.54 27.46 6.16
N PHE A 898 10.31 28.39 6.73
CA PHE A 898 9.96 29.10 7.97
C PHE A 898 10.70 30.44 8.06
N PRO A 899 10.02 31.51 8.49
CA PRO A 899 10.68 32.79 8.77
C PRO A 899 11.52 32.68 10.04
N VAL A 900 12.58 33.51 10.10
CA VAL A 900 13.47 33.63 11.28
C VAL A 900 13.18 34.95 12.01
#